data_e9853c43d6915ee50056fa4e9f566842
#
_entry.id   e9853c43d6915ee50056fa4e9f566842
#
_cell.length_a   1.000
_cell.length_b   1.000
_cell.length_c   1.000
_cell.angle_alpha   90.00
_cell.angle_beta   90.00
_cell.angle_gamma   90.00
#
_symmetry.space_group_name_H-M   'P 1'
#
loop_
_entity.id
_entity.type
_entity.pdbx_description
1 polymer ?
#
loop_
_entity_poly.entity_id
_entity_poly.type
_entity_poly.pdbx_seq_one_letter_code
_entity_poly.pdbx_strand_id
1 'polypeptide(L)'
;MKNKDKFLTPRRSCCKITVLILSLFVLTALTATAQTVEDKWYDPVVTLKLSPGVGIPLGIDNDLFKLGGGALGSIGIHVARPLILSLDLGYSLAPLQTKRYVDLSESLSIVSVGAGPVLNLNIAPWFVINVFGKGGVFYAFLTDDTSTGGVNPWIIGGGGIYFRIVPPFSIGIEGSYRNYLGLYNDVNVTLGTAIHLGKARRREAPVKEKVEEAPVRPQPLTEEPVAEKSPEEKPPEQKPPAAAEGTLQIVKTEFDNIFPVFFKYYDKNPIGKAVIKNSSDMSVENLKVTFFVKHYMDNPKAAPAPERIEPGEEVAIDIYGLFNNNVLEITEGTKVSAMITTRYTLGGQEITTEHIETIRLNNRNAITWDDDRKAAAFVTSKDPAVMRFAKNVVGFIQAESNRALDKKLQIAMAIHEALDIFGITYVIDPTTPYIEFSGNELAIDYLQFPKQTLEFLAGDCDDLSILYSALLESAGVETAFITVPGHIYMAFALDMSPDEARKTFLYPDELIFREGKVWVPVEITLRQQGFLKAWQEGAKQWRENAPKDQVGFYPMHDAWKLYEPVGFPGTPVLTYPGRDDVVASFKSEASRFIEREIYPQVARIQGDIAASGGSPRDLNRLGVLYARYGLDDRAKAEFEKALEKEDYVPALINLGNLSFIKKDMQSALSYYQRAQKILPDNPNVLLSIARVNHEIENYATARQAYARLREVSPTLAARFAYLDLRGEEASRAAEAAGLKEVVVWTEE
;
A
#
# COMPACT_ATOMS: atom_id res chain seq x y z
N MET A 1 -47.76 25.72 14.34
CA MET A 1 -48.60 24.94 15.29
C MET A 1 -49.40 23.91 14.52
N LYS A 2 -49.34 22.64 15.01
CA LYS A 2 -50.09 21.48 14.54
C LYS A 2 -49.66 20.88 13.20
N ASN A 3 -48.69 19.93 13.22
CA ASN A 3 -48.81 18.53 12.83
C ASN A 3 -47.43 17.90 12.88
N LYS A 4 -47.01 17.51 14.08
CA LYS A 4 -45.91 16.58 14.31
C LYS A 4 -46.46 15.54 15.31
N ASP A 5 -47.06 14.50 14.81
CA ASP A 5 -47.33 13.29 15.56
C ASP A 5 -48.01 12.28 14.63
N LYS A 6 -47.19 11.52 13.89
CA LYS A 6 -47.55 10.21 13.31
C LYS A 6 -46.42 9.66 12.45
N PHE A 7 -45.30 9.31 13.06
CA PHE A 7 -44.32 8.35 12.44
C PHE A 7 -43.36 7.84 13.53
N LEU A 8 -43.94 7.12 14.50
CA LEU A 8 -43.13 6.35 15.43
C LEU A 8 -43.92 5.09 15.78
N THR A 9 -43.79 4.08 14.96
CA THR A 9 -43.87 2.63 15.31
C THR A 9 -43.87 1.83 14.02
N PRO A 10 -42.76 1.18 13.61
CA PRO A 10 -42.72 -0.28 13.56
C PRO A 10 -41.33 -0.91 13.88
N ARG A 11 -40.52 -0.28 14.70
CA ARG A 11 -39.18 -0.84 15.04
C ARG A 11 -39.15 -1.98 16.05
N ARG A 12 -40.29 -2.32 16.67
CA ARG A 12 -40.39 -3.46 17.61
C ARG A 12 -40.91 -4.77 17.01
N SER A 13 -41.45 -4.75 15.79
CA SER A 13 -41.99 -5.96 15.13
C SER A 13 -40.92 -6.83 14.46
N CYS A 14 -39.90 -6.26 13.84
CA CYS A 14 -38.89 -7.04 13.13
C CYS A 14 -38.04 -7.93 14.07
N CYS A 15 -37.61 -7.36 15.20
CA CYS A 15 -36.85 -8.12 16.19
C CYS A 15 -37.69 -9.25 16.86
N LYS A 16 -38.99 -9.00 17.05
CA LYS A 16 -39.89 -10.02 17.58
C LYS A 16 -40.19 -11.15 16.59
N ILE A 17 -40.25 -10.84 15.28
CA ILE A 17 -40.47 -11.86 14.25
C ILE A 17 -39.22 -12.71 14.09
N THR A 18 -38.02 -12.15 14.13
CA THR A 18 -36.76 -12.91 14.06
C THR A 18 -36.58 -13.83 15.28
N VAL A 19 -36.92 -13.36 16.49
CA VAL A 19 -36.89 -14.17 17.71
C VAL A 19 -37.99 -15.23 17.68
N LEU A 20 -39.18 -14.94 17.16
CA LEU A 20 -40.29 -15.89 17.05
C LEU A 20 -40.00 -17.00 16.03
N ILE A 21 -39.37 -16.67 14.89
CA ILE A 21 -38.93 -17.64 13.88
C ILE A 21 -37.79 -18.51 14.44
N LEU A 22 -36.86 -17.94 15.18
CA LEU A 22 -35.76 -18.68 15.83
C LEU A 22 -36.31 -19.63 16.91
N SER A 23 -37.27 -19.17 17.75
CA SER A 23 -37.89 -19.98 18.77
C SER A 23 -38.80 -21.08 18.17
N LEU A 24 -39.52 -20.84 17.08
CA LEU A 24 -40.31 -21.84 16.37
C LEU A 24 -39.40 -22.90 15.71
N PHE A 25 -38.24 -22.49 15.16
CA PHE A 25 -37.27 -23.39 14.57
C PHE A 25 -36.59 -24.29 15.60
N VAL A 26 -36.30 -23.77 16.79
CA VAL A 26 -35.75 -24.54 17.91
C VAL A 26 -36.81 -25.46 18.51
N LEU A 27 -38.06 -25.01 18.60
CA LEU A 27 -39.17 -25.82 19.18
C LEU A 27 -39.58 -27.00 18.29
N THR A 28 -39.60 -26.80 16.95
CA THR A 28 -39.89 -27.88 16.00
C THR A 28 -38.76 -28.91 15.89
N ALA A 29 -37.49 -28.48 16.09
CA ALA A 29 -36.34 -29.37 16.17
C ALA A 29 -36.34 -30.21 17.46
N LEU A 30 -36.79 -29.66 18.57
CA LEU A 30 -36.87 -30.34 19.88
C LEU A 30 -38.03 -31.36 19.96
N THR A 31 -39.16 -31.13 19.27
CA THR A 31 -40.30 -32.05 19.29
C THR A 31 -40.14 -33.27 18.36
N ALA A 32 -39.22 -33.19 17.38
CA ALA A 32 -38.94 -34.30 16.46
C ALA A 32 -37.96 -35.36 17.04
N THR A 33 -37.42 -35.16 18.24
CA THR A 33 -36.31 -35.98 18.78
C THR A 33 -36.60 -36.76 20.06
N ALA A 34 -37.86 -36.88 20.47
CA ALA A 34 -38.23 -37.64 21.67
C ALA A 34 -38.27 -39.16 21.44
N GLN A 35 -37.49 -39.76 20.56
CA GLN A 35 -37.34 -41.21 20.40
C GLN A 35 -35.87 -41.64 20.38
N THR A 36 -35.43 -42.18 21.49
CA THR A 36 -34.31 -43.14 21.76
C THR A 36 -33.02 -42.95 21.00
N VAL A 37 -32.00 -42.48 21.74
CA VAL A 37 -30.58 -42.48 21.39
C VAL A 37 -30.07 -43.92 21.34
N GLU A 38 -30.08 -44.56 20.18
CA GLU A 38 -29.28 -45.73 19.87
C GLU A 38 -28.52 -45.48 18.57
N ASP A 39 -27.22 -45.57 18.62
CA ASP A 39 -26.15 -45.66 17.56
C ASP A 39 -26.61 -45.53 16.11
N LYS A 40 -27.04 -44.35 15.64
CA LYS A 40 -27.37 -44.12 14.24
C LYS A 40 -26.44 -43.10 13.63
N TRP A 41 -25.54 -43.54 12.76
CA TRP A 41 -24.80 -42.64 11.87
C TRP A 41 -25.77 -42.00 10.88
N TYR A 42 -25.81 -40.71 10.85
CA TYR A 42 -26.64 -39.90 9.95
C TYR A 42 -25.87 -39.50 8.72
N ASP A 43 -26.38 -39.78 7.52
CA ASP A 43 -25.79 -39.39 6.24
C ASP A 43 -26.61 -38.23 5.65
N PRO A 44 -26.22 -36.96 5.88
CA PRO A 44 -26.97 -35.82 5.43
C PRO A 44 -26.89 -35.67 3.91
N VAL A 45 -27.99 -35.38 3.26
CA VAL A 45 -28.09 -35.05 1.84
C VAL A 45 -28.16 -33.53 1.68
N VAL A 46 -28.89 -32.87 2.56
CA VAL A 46 -29.08 -31.42 2.58
C VAL A 46 -28.83 -30.88 3.98
N THR A 47 -28.18 -29.74 4.10
CA THR A 47 -28.01 -28.99 5.33
C THR A 47 -28.65 -27.62 5.18
N LEU A 48 -29.57 -27.28 6.05
CA LEU A 48 -30.12 -25.93 6.20
C LEU A 48 -29.37 -25.25 7.36
N LYS A 49 -28.79 -24.09 7.13
CA LYS A 49 -28.02 -23.36 8.14
C LYS A 49 -28.49 -21.91 8.24
N LEU A 50 -28.58 -21.39 9.48
CA LEU A 50 -28.78 -19.99 9.78
C LEU A 50 -27.65 -19.51 10.68
N SER A 51 -26.99 -18.45 10.28
CA SER A 51 -25.80 -17.90 10.96
C SER A 51 -25.99 -16.39 11.23
N PRO A 52 -26.71 -16.00 12.29
CA PRO A 52 -26.69 -14.62 12.78
C PRO A 52 -25.33 -14.28 13.37
N GLY A 53 -24.89 -13.03 13.21
CA GLY A 53 -23.58 -12.63 13.70
C GLY A 53 -23.34 -11.14 13.71
N VAL A 54 -22.11 -10.81 14.13
CA VAL A 54 -21.62 -9.44 14.27
C VAL A 54 -20.41 -9.26 13.35
N GLY A 55 -20.46 -8.22 12.54
CA GLY A 55 -19.36 -7.81 11.66
C GLY A 55 -18.54 -6.68 12.29
N ILE A 56 -17.25 -6.89 12.37
CA ILE A 56 -16.28 -5.90 12.83
C ILE A 56 -15.62 -5.31 11.58
N PRO A 57 -15.85 -4.02 11.25
CA PRO A 57 -15.21 -3.37 10.12
C PRO A 57 -13.69 -3.42 10.21
N LEU A 58 -13.00 -3.51 9.08
CA LEU A 58 -11.54 -3.57 9.02
C LEU A 58 -10.93 -2.39 8.25
N GLY A 59 -9.76 -1.94 8.71
CA GLY A 59 -9.00 -0.89 8.04
C GLY A 59 -9.75 0.44 7.99
N ILE A 60 -9.82 1.06 6.83
CA ILE A 60 -10.52 2.35 6.61
C ILE A 60 -12.01 2.25 6.95
N ASP A 61 -12.62 1.08 6.77
CA ASP A 61 -14.03 0.86 7.06
C ASP A 61 -14.35 0.97 8.56
N ASN A 62 -13.36 0.73 9.44
CA ASN A 62 -13.52 0.93 10.89
C ASN A 62 -13.74 2.41 11.27
N ASP A 63 -13.28 3.35 10.47
CA ASP A 63 -13.49 4.80 10.68
C ASP A 63 -14.85 5.27 10.15
N LEU A 64 -15.41 4.54 9.18
CA LEU A 64 -16.67 4.88 8.50
C LEU A 64 -17.87 4.16 9.12
N PHE A 65 -17.67 2.96 9.66
CA PHE A 65 -18.75 2.10 10.14
C PHE A 65 -18.54 1.68 11.61
N LYS A 66 -19.65 1.55 12.34
CA LYS A 66 -19.67 0.92 13.66
C LYS A 66 -19.81 -0.59 13.50
N LEU A 67 -19.72 -1.30 14.64
CA LEU A 67 -20.08 -2.72 14.72
C LEU A 67 -21.38 -2.97 13.98
N GLY A 68 -21.33 -3.80 12.94
CA GLY A 68 -22.46 -4.22 12.14
C GLY A 68 -23.10 -5.48 12.67
N GLY A 69 -24.29 -5.78 12.20
CA GLY A 69 -25.00 -7.01 12.50
C GLY A 69 -25.64 -7.60 11.26
N GLY A 70 -25.82 -8.91 11.22
CA GLY A 70 -26.45 -9.55 10.06
C GLY A 70 -26.77 -11.01 10.29
N ALA A 71 -27.32 -11.64 9.26
CA ALA A 71 -27.56 -13.07 9.24
C ALA A 71 -27.32 -13.65 7.84
N LEU A 72 -26.78 -14.86 7.80
CA LEU A 72 -26.59 -15.63 6.57
C LEU A 72 -27.42 -16.91 6.66
N GLY A 73 -28.36 -17.07 5.75
CA GLY A 73 -29.09 -18.31 5.52
C GLY A 73 -28.39 -19.14 4.43
N SER A 74 -28.19 -20.42 4.65
CA SER A 74 -27.49 -21.29 3.71
C SER A 74 -28.23 -22.61 3.47
N ILE A 75 -28.23 -23.06 2.23
CA ILE A 75 -28.68 -24.40 1.83
C ILE A 75 -27.45 -25.13 1.27
N GLY A 76 -27.01 -26.16 1.98
CA GLY A 76 -25.85 -26.97 1.59
C GLY A 76 -26.28 -28.33 1.01
N ILE A 77 -25.79 -28.70 -0.15
CA ILE A 77 -25.98 -30.00 -0.78
C ILE A 77 -24.71 -30.82 -0.60
N HIS A 78 -24.80 -31.99 0.00
CA HIS A 78 -23.68 -32.89 0.21
C HIS A 78 -23.36 -33.62 -1.09
N VAL A 79 -22.28 -33.23 -1.77
CA VAL A 79 -21.84 -33.80 -3.06
C VAL A 79 -20.97 -35.03 -2.83
N ALA A 80 -20.06 -34.95 -1.91
CA ALA A 80 -19.15 -36.03 -1.48
C ALA A 80 -18.65 -35.75 -0.08
N ARG A 81 -18.19 -36.79 0.67
CA ARG A 81 -17.49 -36.52 1.94
C ARG A 81 -16.05 -36.13 1.65
N PRO A 82 -15.56 -34.97 2.18
CA PRO A 82 -16.19 -34.02 3.14
C PRO A 82 -16.83 -32.79 2.48
N LEU A 83 -17.12 -32.78 1.18
CA LEU A 83 -17.49 -31.62 0.39
C LEU A 83 -19.01 -31.35 0.35
N ILE A 84 -19.40 -30.13 0.69
CA ILE A 84 -20.74 -29.58 0.55
C ILE A 84 -20.69 -28.39 -0.40
N LEU A 85 -21.64 -28.26 -1.31
CA LEU A 85 -21.88 -27.05 -2.09
C LEU A 85 -22.98 -26.25 -1.40
N SER A 86 -22.69 -25.01 -1.01
CA SER A 86 -23.61 -24.09 -0.32
C SER A 86 -24.14 -23.03 -1.26
N LEU A 87 -25.44 -22.77 -1.18
CA LEU A 87 -26.11 -21.59 -1.71
C LEU A 87 -26.50 -20.70 -0.55
N ASP A 88 -26.18 -19.41 -0.59
CA ASP A 88 -26.30 -18.50 0.51
C ASP A 88 -27.13 -17.26 0.18
N LEU A 89 -27.93 -16.80 1.13
CA LEU A 89 -28.67 -15.54 1.11
C LEU A 89 -28.34 -14.78 2.39
N GLY A 90 -27.79 -13.58 2.28
CA GLY A 90 -27.34 -12.78 3.40
C GLY A 90 -28.00 -11.42 3.48
N TYR A 91 -28.17 -10.95 4.71
CA TYR A 91 -28.52 -9.57 5.00
C TYR A 91 -27.60 -9.05 6.11
N SER A 92 -26.98 -7.88 5.86
CA SER A 92 -26.09 -7.22 6.82
C SER A 92 -26.43 -5.74 6.94
N LEU A 93 -26.28 -5.21 8.15
CA LEU A 93 -26.41 -3.80 8.49
C LEU A 93 -25.06 -3.31 9.02
N ALA A 94 -24.52 -2.27 8.44
CA ALA A 94 -23.32 -1.57 8.89
C ALA A 94 -23.69 -0.11 9.24
N PRO A 95 -23.90 0.23 10.52
CA PRO A 95 -24.25 1.58 10.95
C PRO A 95 -23.07 2.53 10.71
N LEU A 96 -23.32 3.72 10.14
CA LEU A 96 -22.31 4.75 9.89
C LEU A 96 -21.87 5.44 11.20
N GLN A 97 -20.61 5.87 11.26
CA GLN A 97 -20.08 6.66 12.37
C GLN A 97 -20.43 8.15 12.16
N THR A 98 -21.29 8.70 13.01
CA THR A 98 -21.82 10.07 12.92
C THR A 98 -20.81 11.19 13.23
N LYS A 99 -19.56 10.89 13.55
CA LYS A 99 -18.57 11.93 13.94
C LYS A 99 -18.02 12.76 12.78
N ARG A 100 -18.23 12.38 11.53
CA ARG A 100 -17.63 13.06 10.35
C ARG A 100 -18.62 13.64 9.33
N TYR A 101 -19.89 13.27 9.38
CA TYR A 101 -20.90 13.81 8.48
C TYR A 101 -22.14 14.21 9.26
N VAL A 102 -22.66 15.38 8.92
CA VAL A 102 -23.81 16.03 9.55
C VAL A 102 -25.00 15.05 9.64
N ASP A 103 -25.47 14.81 10.88
CA ASP A 103 -26.81 14.29 11.25
C ASP A 103 -27.37 13.09 10.44
N LEU A 104 -26.58 12.07 10.13
CA LEU A 104 -27.08 10.86 9.50
C LEU A 104 -27.14 9.70 10.51
N SER A 105 -28.33 9.40 11.00
CA SER A 105 -28.68 8.14 11.70
C SER A 105 -28.78 6.97 10.71
N GLU A 106 -28.01 6.98 9.63
CA GLU A 106 -28.12 6.06 8.51
C GLU A 106 -27.27 4.81 8.73
N SER A 107 -27.73 3.72 8.16
CA SER A 107 -27.03 2.44 8.13
C SER A 107 -26.94 1.95 6.69
N LEU A 108 -25.78 1.43 6.33
CA LEU A 108 -25.62 0.72 5.07
C LEU A 108 -26.25 -0.67 5.18
N SER A 109 -27.29 -0.91 4.38
CA SER A 109 -27.97 -2.19 4.25
C SER A 109 -27.39 -2.97 3.06
N ILE A 110 -27.01 -4.23 3.27
CA ILE A 110 -26.40 -5.08 2.24
C ILE A 110 -27.21 -6.37 2.13
N VAL A 111 -27.77 -6.64 0.96
CA VAL A 111 -28.38 -7.91 0.60
C VAL A 111 -27.40 -8.66 -0.31
N SER A 112 -27.10 -9.90 0.01
CA SER A 112 -26.12 -10.70 -0.74
C SER A 112 -26.65 -12.09 -1.09
N VAL A 113 -26.30 -12.55 -2.29
CA VAL A 113 -26.57 -13.92 -2.77
C VAL A 113 -25.24 -14.49 -3.25
N GLY A 114 -24.95 -15.74 -2.90
CA GLY A 114 -23.71 -16.38 -3.30
C GLY A 114 -23.72 -17.88 -3.16
N ALA A 115 -22.61 -18.50 -3.57
CA ALA A 115 -22.41 -19.93 -3.49
C ALA A 115 -20.93 -20.26 -3.32
N GLY A 116 -20.65 -21.47 -2.82
CA GLY A 116 -19.28 -21.96 -2.75
C GLY A 116 -19.12 -23.26 -1.99
N PRO A 117 -17.90 -23.82 -2.00
CA PRO A 117 -17.59 -25.06 -1.30
C PRO A 117 -17.47 -24.85 0.21
N VAL A 118 -17.93 -25.86 0.96
CA VAL A 118 -17.73 -26.01 2.40
C VAL A 118 -17.14 -27.40 2.63
N LEU A 119 -16.02 -27.48 3.31
CA LEU A 119 -15.39 -28.72 3.73
C LEU A 119 -15.74 -29.00 5.19
N ASN A 120 -16.43 -30.12 5.45
CA ASN A 120 -16.78 -30.56 6.78
C ASN A 120 -15.87 -31.70 7.23
N LEU A 121 -14.93 -31.38 8.11
CA LEU A 121 -14.01 -32.32 8.72
C LEU A 121 -14.65 -32.89 10.01
N ASN A 122 -15.18 -34.12 9.95
CA ASN A 122 -15.73 -34.79 11.14
C ASN A 122 -14.60 -35.33 12.01
N ILE A 123 -14.22 -34.62 13.04
CA ILE A 123 -13.15 -35.01 13.99
C ILE A 123 -13.69 -36.07 14.97
N ALA A 124 -14.94 -35.90 15.39
CA ALA A 124 -15.64 -36.88 16.22
C ALA A 124 -17.15 -36.93 15.81
N PRO A 125 -17.91 -37.95 16.20
CA PRO A 125 -19.34 -38.00 15.89
C PRO A 125 -20.15 -36.77 16.33
N TRP A 126 -19.69 -36.11 17.37
CA TRP A 126 -20.30 -34.94 17.98
C TRP A 126 -19.56 -33.61 17.64
N PHE A 127 -18.37 -33.65 16.99
CA PHE A 127 -17.52 -32.50 16.74
C PHE A 127 -17.09 -32.40 15.29
N VAL A 128 -17.39 -31.29 14.66
CA VAL A 128 -17.10 -31.00 13.24
C VAL A 128 -16.35 -29.69 13.12
N ILE A 129 -15.28 -29.65 12.33
CA ILE A 129 -14.62 -28.43 11.87
C ILE A 129 -15.05 -28.18 10.45
N ASN A 130 -15.51 -26.96 10.12
CA ASN A 130 -15.76 -26.57 8.76
C ASN A 130 -14.77 -25.51 8.27
N VAL A 131 -14.49 -25.53 6.98
CA VAL A 131 -13.73 -24.50 6.28
C VAL A 131 -14.46 -24.18 4.97
N PHE A 132 -14.62 -22.92 4.65
CA PHE A 132 -15.36 -22.53 3.46
C PHE A 132 -14.75 -21.32 2.73
N GLY A 133 -14.97 -21.31 1.41
CA GLY A 133 -14.71 -20.16 0.56
C GLY A 133 -15.87 -19.98 -0.40
N LYS A 134 -16.49 -18.80 -0.44
CA LYS A 134 -17.71 -18.54 -1.18
C LYS A 134 -17.63 -17.20 -1.87
N GLY A 135 -18.42 -17.01 -2.91
CA GLY A 135 -18.53 -15.74 -3.64
C GLY A 135 -19.88 -15.57 -4.29
N GLY A 136 -20.19 -14.35 -4.66
CA GLY A 136 -21.47 -14.02 -5.26
C GLY A 136 -21.61 -12.55 -5.58
N VAL A 137 -22.84 -12.07 -5.58
CA VAL A 137 -23.18 -10.67 -5.82
C VAL A 137 -23.95 -10.08 -4.64
N PHE A 138 -23.80 -8.79 -4.42
CA PHE A 138 -24.53 -8.05 -3.41
C PHE A 138 -25.13 -6.77 -3.99
N TYR A 139 -26.18 -6.30 -3.33
CA TYR A 139 -26.79 -5.01 -3.54
C TYR A 139 -26.77 -4.24 -2.20
N ALA A 140 -26.17 -3.04 -2.21
CA ALA A 140 -26.07 -2.19 -1.03
C ALA A 140 -26.87 -0.90 -1.22
N PHE A 141 -27.52 -0.43 -0.17
CA PHE A 141 -28.30 0.81 -0.16
C PHE A 141 -28.28 1.43 1.24
N LEU A 142 -28.39 2.75 1.29
CA LEU A 142 -28.58 3.47 2.55
C LEU A 142 -30.04 3.33 3.00
N THR A 143 -30.27 3.34 4.30
CA THR A 143 -31.58 3.04 4.87
C THR A 143 -32.67 4.03 4.40
N ASP A 144 -32.29 5.27 4.08
CA ASP A 144 -33.22 6.35 3.68
C ASP A 144 -33.11 6.70 2.18
N ASP A 145 -32.17 6.14 1.40
CA ASP A 145 -32.04 6.36 -0.04
C ASP A 145 -31.71 5.06 -0.79
N THR A 146 -32.70 4.55 -1.51
CA THR A 146 -32.57 3.33 -2.32
C THR A 146 -32.04 3.58 -3.74
N SER A 147 -31.80 4.84 -4.11
CA SER A 147 -31.45 5.22 -5.49
C SER A 147 -29.98 5.00 -5.88
N THR A 148 -29.10 4.69 -4.92
CA THR A 148 -27.65 4.64 -5.12
C THR A 148 -27.07 3.23 -5.25
N GLY A 149 -27.87 2.18 -5.25
CA GLY A 149 -27.42 0.79 -5.23
C GLY A 149 -27.00 0.25 -6.61
N GLY A 150 -25.83 -0.37 -6.66
CA GLY A 150 -25.35 -1.18 -7.77
C GLY A 150 -25.17 -2.64 -7.36
N VAL A 151 -25.25 -3.56 -8.32
CA VAL A 151 -24.91 -4.98 -8.08
C VAL A 151 -23.42 -5.16 -8.26
N ASN A 152 -22.73 -5.59 -7.17
CA ASN A 152 -21.29 -5.76 -7.14
C ASN A 152 -20.92 -7.15 -6.63
N PRO A 153 -19.71 -7.66 -6.93
CA PRO A 153 -19.28 -8.96 -6.45
C PRO A 153 -18.80 -8.90 -4.99
N TRP A 154 -18.95 -10.03 -4.28
CA TRP A 154 -18.39 -10.24 -2.93
C TRP A 154 -17.72 -11.59 -2.80
N ILE A 155 -16.81 -11.69 -1.85
CA ILE A 155 -16.15 -12.95 -1.47
C ILE A 155 -16.13 -13.09 0.06
N ILE A 156 -16.18 -14.34 0.54
CA ILE A 156 -16.05 -14.69 1.96
C ILE A 156 -15.17 -15.93 2.09
N GLY A 157 -14.28 -15.92 3.06
CA GLY A 157 -13.50 -17.09 3.46
C GLY A 157 -13.46 -17.22 4.96
N GLY A 158 -13.58 -18.45 5.46
CA GLY A 158 -13.61 -18.66 6.89
C GLY A 158 -13.72 -20.12 7.30
N GLY A 159 -13.95 -20.32 8.58
CA GLY A 159 -14.17 -21.65 9.17
C GLY A 159 -14.83 -21.54 10.52
N GLY A 160 -15.19 -22.71 11.06
CA GLY A 160 -15.85 -22.78 12.35
C GLY A 160 -15.82 -24.15 12.96
N ILE A 161 -16.31 -24.21 14.18
CA ILE A 161 -16.45 -25.44 14.96
C ILE A 161 -17.92 -25.67 15.26
N TYR A 162 -18.40 -26.90 15.08
CA TYR A 162 -19.76 -27.29 15.27
C TYR A 162 -19.87 -28.49 16.22
N PHE A 163 -20.85 -28.42 17.11
CA PHE A 163 -21.22 -29.51 17.99
C PHE A 163 -22.56 -30.06 17.54
N ARG A 164 -22.64 -31.36 17.28
CA ARG A 164 -23.90 -32.08 17.04
C ARG A 164 -24.55 -32.41 18.38
N ILE A 165 -25.62 -31.70 18.67
CA ILE A 165 -26.37 -31.91 19.92
C ILE A 165 -27.26 -33.15 19.81
N VAL A 166 -27.91 -33.29 18.65
CA VAL A 166 -28.70 -34.47 18.26
C VAL A 166 -28.51 -34.73 16.77
N PRO A 167 -28.75 -35.95 16.23
CA PRO A 167 -28.40 -36.31 14.86
C PRO A 167 -28.81 -35.31 13.75
N PRO A 168 -29.98 -34.67 13.75
CA PRO A 168 -30.32 -33.67 12.74
C PRO A 168 -29.88 -32.26 13.06
N PHE A 169 -29.35 -31.98 14.25
CA PHE A 169 -29.10 -30.60 14.70
C PHE A 169 -27.66 -30.35 15.18
N SER A 170 -27.07 -29.28 14.68
CA SER A 170 -25.75 -28.80 15.11
C SER A 170 -25.80 -27.31 15.45
N ILE A 171 -24.98 -26.94 16.43
CA ILE A 171 -24.74 -25.54 16.79
C ILE A 171 -23.24 -25.30 16.81
N GLY A 172 -22.80 -24.11 16.39
CA GLY A 172 -21.38 -23.81 16.33
C GLY A 172 -21.09 -22.32 16.23
N ILE A 173 -19.80 -22.00 16.22
CA ILE A 173 -19.30 -20.64 16.04
C ILE A 173 -18.44 -20.64 14.80
N GLU A 174 -18.64 -19.65 13.92
CA GLU A 174 -17.85 -19.43 12.72
C GLU A 174 -17.17 -18.05 12.77
N GLY A 175 -15.90 -18.02 12.35
CA GLY A 175 -15.17 -16.79 12.03
C GLY A 175 -14.94 -16.68 10.52
N SER A 176 -15.19 -15.53 9.95
CA SER A 176 -14.98 -15.32 8.50
C SER A 176 -14.56 -13.89 8.19
N TYR A 177 -13.75 -13.78 7.15
CA TYR A 177 -13.46 -12.51 6.50
C TYR A 177 -14.38 -12.34 5.30
N ARG A 178 -15.09 -11.21 5.23
CA ARG A 178 -15.94 -10.82 4.09
C ARG A 178 -15.39 -9.58 3.43
N ASN A 179 -15.38 -9.61 2.09
CA ASN A 179 -15.04 -8.48 1.26
C ASN A 179 -16.16 -8.21 0.26
N TYR A 180 -16.87 -7.13 0.45
CA TYR A 180 -17.80 -6.56 -0.50
C TYR A 180 -17.01 -5.62 -1.41
N LEU A 181 -16.54 -6.15 -2.55
CA LEU A 181 -15.54 -5.52 -3.41
C LEU A 181 -15.88 -4.06 -3.76
N GLY A 182 -14.98 -3.17 -3.37
CA GLY A 182 -15.11 -1.73 -3.62
C GLY A 182 -16.00 -0.97 -2.64
N LEU A 183 -16.59 -1.65 -1.63
CA LEU A 183 -17.51 -1.02 -0.71
C LEU A 183 -17.12 -1.17 0.77
N TYR A 184 -16.93 -2.42 1.26
CA TYR A 184 -16.88 -2.70 2.69
C TYR A 184 -16.19 -4.03 3.00
N ASN A 185 -15.37 -4.05 4.05
CA ASN A 185 -14.69 -5.26 4.54
C ASN A 185 -14.96 -5.45 6.03
N ASP A 186 -15.21 -6.70 6.45
CA ASP A 186 -15.34 -7.02 7.86
C ASP A 186 -14.79 -8.41 8.22
N VAL A 187 -14.44 -8.56 9.48
CA VAL A 187 -14.38 -9.88 10.14
C VAL A 187 -15.71 -10.14 10.80
N ASN A 188 -16.32 -11.25 10.45
CA ASN A 188 -17.63 -11.63 10.96
C ASN A 188 -17.51 -12.82 11.92
N VAL A 189 -18.13 -12.71 13.08
CA VAL A 189 -18.29 -13.82 14.05
C VAL A 189 -19.75 -14.16 14.10
N THR A 190 -20.11 -15.41 13.78
CA THR A 190 -21.49 -15.87 13.70
C THR A 190 -21.74 -17.06 14.59
N LEU A 191 -22.97 -17.13 15.13
CA LEU A 191 -23.50 -18.31 15.80
C LEU A 191 -24.26 -19.17 14.76
N GLY A 192 -23.64 -20.25 14.30
CA GLY A 192 -24.23 -21.12 13.29
C GLY A 192 -25.17 -22.16 13.92
N THR A 193 -26.41 -22.21 13.43
CA THR A 193 -27.34 -23.29 13.71
C THR A 193 -27.63 -24.06 12.44
N ALA A 194 -27.52 -25.38 12.44
CA ALA A 194 -27.69 -26.20 11.25
C ALA A 194 -28.63 -27.39 11.50
N ILE A 195 -29.52 -27.64 10.54
CA ILE A 195 -30.38 -28.83 10.49
C ILE A 195 -29.92 -29.67 9.29
N HIS A 196 -29.60 -30.92 9.57
CA HIS A 196 -29.16 -31.89 8.59
C HIS A 196 -30.31 -32.81 8.17
N LEU A 197 -30.66 -32.79 6.88
CA LEU A 197 -31.72 -33.62 6.33
C LEU A 197 -31.11 -34.78 5.53
N GLY A 198 -31.48 -36.03 5.79
CA GLY A 198 -30.93 -37.20 5.12
C GLY A 198 -31.50 -38.52 5.67
N LYS A 199 -30.91 -39.62 5.25
CA LYS A 199 -31.35 -40.96 5.68
C LYS A 199 -30.46 -41.44 6.83
N ALA A 200 -31.07 -42.00 7.88
CA ALA A 200 -30.33 -42.71 8.92
C ALA A 200 -29.78 -44.02 8.35
N ARG A 201 -28.46 -44.22 8.34
CA ARG A 201 -27.85 -45.53 8.00
C ARG A 201 -27.86 -46.41 9.19
N ARG A 202 -28.48 -47.59 9.04
CA ARG A 202 -28.37 -48.69 10.02
C ARG A 202 -26.94 -49.24 9.93
N ARG A 203 -26.21 -49.21 11.02
CA ARG A 203 -24.89 -49.85 11.11
C ARG A 203 -25.12 -51.36 10.96
N GLU A 204 -24.64 -52.02 9.93
CA GLU A 204 -24.46 -53.46 9.92
C GLU A 204 -23.44 -53.80 11.00
N ALA A 205 -23.84 -54.68 11.93
CA ALA A 205 -22.94 -55.15 12.97
C ALA A 205 -21.74 -55.89 12.34
N PRO A 206 -20.52 -55.67 12.80
CA PRO A 206 -19.36 -56.41 12.29
C PRO A 206 -19.57 -57.88 12.56
N VAL A 207 -19.39 -58.71 11.53
CA VAL A 207 -19.38 -60.17 11.59
C VAL A 207 -18.31 -60.57 12.63
N LYS A 208 -18.74 -61.21 13.69
CA LYS A 208 -17.84 -61.78 14.70
C LYS A 208 -17.11 -62.99 14.07
N GLU A 209 -15.88 -62.83 13.74
CA GLU A 209 -14.97 -63.96 13.51
C GLU A 209 -14.74 -64.65 14.85
N LYS A 210 -15.08 -65.96 14.93
CA LYS A 210 -14.85 -66.82 16.07
C LYS A 210 -13.35 -67.04 16.26
N VAL A 211 -12.77 -66.51 17.30
CA VAL A 211 -11.47 -66.94 17.82
C VAL A 211 -11.73 -67.82 19.03
N GLU A 212 -11.19 -69.03 18.97
CA GLU A 212 -11.25 -70.10 19.96
C GLU A 212 -10.46 -69.70 21.21
N GLU A 213 -11.02 -69.98 22.39
CA GLU A 213 -10.41 -69.74 23.70
C GLU A 213 -9.37 -70.79 24.05
N ALA A 214 -8.30 -70.38 24.73
CA ALA A 214 -7.56 -71.19 25.70
C ALA A 214 -6.66 -70.29 26.59
N PRO A 215 -6.24 -70.72 27.81
CA PRO A 215 -6.71 -70.07 29.05
C PRO A 215 -5.63 -69.35 29.89
N VAL A 216 -6.10 -68.46 30.64
CA VAL A 216 -5.85 -67.77 31.93
C VAL A 216 -4.62 -68.16 32.83
N ARG A 217 -3.79 -67.11 33.13
CA ARG A 217 -3.24 -66.58 34.43
C ARG A 217 -2.01 -67.20 35.09
N PRO A 218 -1.35 -66.55 36.07
CA PRO A 218 -1.22 -65.10 36.41
C PRO A 218 0.24 -64.63 36.67
N GLN A 219 0.35 -63.33 37.01
CA GLN A 219 1.52 -62.54 37.45
C GLN A 219 2.34 -63.08 38.64
N PRO A 220 3.62 -62.63 38.96
CA PRO A 220 3.84 -61.26 39.39
C PRO A 220 5.21 -60.63 38.98
N LEU A 221 5.31 -59.31 39.27
CA LEU A 221 6.44 -58.37 39.22
C LEU A 221 7.76 -58.85 39.81
N THR A 222 8.87 -58.55 39.14
CA THR A 222 10.17 -58.22 39.79
C THR A 222 10.97 -57.32 38.85
N GLU A 223 11.55 -56.29 39.42
CA GLU A 223 12.47 -55.33 38.82
C GLU A 223 13.85 -55.94 38.60
N GLU A 224 14.65 -55.26 37.70
CA GLU A 224 16.10 -55.24 37.49
C GLU A 224 16.65 -56.01 36.28
N PRO A 225 17.79 -55.55 35.69
CA PRO A 225 18.31 -54.19 35.39
C PRO A 225 18.61 -53.98 33.89
N VAL A 226 18.86 -52.72 33.58
CA VAL A 226 19.30 -52.23 32.27
C VAL A 226 20.54 -52.97 31.75
N ALA A 227 20.41 -53.69 30.66
CA ALA A 227 21.57 -54.21 29.88
C ALA A 227 21.74 -53.32 28.63
N GLU A 228 22.92 -52.77 28.47
CA GLU A 228 23.44 -52.11 27.29
C GLU A 228 23.10 -52.88 26.00
N LYS A 229 22.34 -52.25 25.09
CA LYS A 229 22.24 -52.73 23.72
C LYS A 229 23.48 -52.31 22.94
N SER A 230 24.21 -53.25 22.45
CA SER A 230 25.20 -53.11 21.39
C SER A 230 24.67 -52.32 20.18
N PRO A 231 25.54 -51.63 19.47
CA PRO A 231 25.15 -50.79 18.33
C PRO A 231 24.54 -51.64 17.22
N GLU A 232 23.35 -51.24 16.78
CA GLU A 232 22.80 -51.71 15.51
C GLU A 232 23.76 -51.33 14.38
N GLU A 233 24.22 -52.36 13.66
CA GLU A 233 24.97 -52.22 12.40
C GLU A 233 24.15 -51.32 11.46
N LYS A 234 24.70 -50.14 11.16
CA LYS A 234 24.27 -49.34 10.03
C LYS A 234 24.35 -50.18 8.75
N PRO A 235 23.33 -50.12 7.86
CA PRO A 235 23.47 -50.64 6.51
C PRO A 235 24.75 -50.07 5.88
N PRO A 236 25.48 -50.84 5.08
CA PRO A 236 26.74 -50.37 4.50
C PRO A 236 26.46 -49.11 3.69
N GLU A 237 27.11 -48.03 4.09
CA GLU A 237 27.24 -46.82 3.28
C GLU A 237 27.77 -47.25 1.92
N GLN A 238 26.94 -47.25 0.89
CA GLN A 238 27.42 -47.39 -0.47
C GLN A 238 28.33 -46.18 -0.72
N LYS A 239 29.64 -46.41 -0.63
CA LYS A 239 30.61 -45.48 -1.20
C LYS A 239 30.12 -45.14 -2.62
N PRO A 240 30.06 -43.83 -2.98
CA PRO A 240 29.89 -43.47 -4.38
C PRO A 240 30.93 -44.25 -5.20
N PRO A 241 30.60 -44.79 -6.37
CA PRO A 241 31.55 -45.46 -7.21
C PRO A 241 32.76 -44.55 -7.36
N ALA A 242 33.96 -45.06 -7.09
CA ALA A 242 35.20 -44.34 -7.28
C ALA A 242 35.18 -43.77 -8.69
N ALA A 243 35.31 -42.42 -8.79
CA ALA A 243 35.43 -41.75 -10.07
C ALA A 243 36.49 -42.47 -10.88
N ALA A 244 36.12 -42.91 -12.07
CA ALA A 244 37.06 -43.60 -12.95
C ALA A 244 38.24 -42.64 -13.18
N GLU A 245 39.46 -43.08 -12.87
CA GLU A 245 40.69 -42.36 -13.19
C GLU A 245 40.62 -42.04 -14.70
N GLY A 246 40.66 -40.77 -15.08
CA GLY A 246 40.62 -40.33 -16.48
C GLY A 246 39.31 -39.67 -16.93
N THR A 247 38.58 -38.97 -16.06
CA THR A 247 37.33 -38.22 -16.38
C THR A 247 37.50 -36.71 -16.16
N LEU A 248 36.51 -35.97 -16.59
CA LEU A 248 36.41 -34.53 -16.32
C LEU A 248 36.18 -34.31 -14.80
N GLN A 249 36.99 -33.47 -14.17
CA GLN A 249 36.96 -33.22 -12.74
C GLN A 249 36.81 -31.73 -12.43
N ILE A 250 35.96 -31.37 -11.46
CA ILE A 250 35.93 -30.03 -10.87
C ILE A 250 37.05 -30.00 -9.82
N VAL A 251 38.14 -29.26 -10.12
CA VAL A 251 39.34 -29.19 -9.28
C VAL A 251 39.31 -28.04 -8.29
N LYS A 252 38.51 -27.03 -8.56
CA LYS A 252 38.36 -25.87 -7.67
C LYS A 252 36.99 -25.22 -7.88
N THR A 253 36.37 -24.76 -6.80
CA THR A 253 35.19 -23.92 -6.80
C THR A 253 35.44 -22.71 -5.93
N GLU A 254 34.97 -21.56 -6.37
CA GLU A 254 35.00 -20.31 -5.62
C GLU A 254 33.60 -19.67 -5.75
N PHE A 255 32.90 -19.49 -4.64
CA PHE A 255 31.60 -18.87 -4.61
C PHE A 255 31.62 -17.61 -3.75
N ASP A 256 31.01 -16.55 -4.24
CA ASP A 256 30.77 -15.33 -3.50
C ASP A 256 29.64 -15.52 -2.49
N ASN A 257 29.52 -14.58 -1.56
CA ASN A 257 28.35 -14.49 -0.69
C ASN A 257 27.10 -14.16 -1.51
N ILE A 258 26.05 -14.96 -1.41
CA ILE A 258 24.80 -14.74 -2.13
C ILE A 258 23.85 -13.96 -1.22
N PHE A 259 23.38 -12.81 -1.71
CA PHE A 259 22.43 -11.91 -1.05
C PHE A 259 21.05 -12.08 -1.66
N PRO A 260 20.07 -12.60 -0.94
CA PRO A 260 18.72 -12.88 -1.45
C PRO A 260 18.03 -11.70 -2.14
N VAL A 261 18.26 -10.48 -1.68
CA VAL A 261 17.70 -9.26 -2.28
C VAL A 261 18.12 -9.08 -3.74
N PHE A 262 19.26 -9.65 -4.15
CA PHE A 262 19.76 -9.57 -5.54
C PHE A 262 19.50 -10.85 -6.35
N PHE A 263 18.52 -11.66 -5.98
CA PHE A 263 18.30 -12.96 -6.62
C PHE A 263 18.06 -12.87 -8.14
N LYS A 264 17.45 -11.79 -8.64
CA LYS A 264 17.27 -11.54 -10.09
C LYS A 264 18.56 -11.13 -10.79
N TYR A 265 19.47 -10.47 -10.08
CA TYR A 265 20.75 -10.01 -10.59
C TYR A 265 21.64 -11.19 -10.99
N TYR A 266 21.61 -12.30 -10.24
CA TYR A 266 22.45 -13.47 -10.46
C TYR A 266 22.08 -14.30 -11.69
N ASP A 267 20.93 -14.02 -12.34
CA ASP A 267 20.60 -14.63 -13.64
C ASP A 267 21.57 -14.18 -14.76
N LYS A 268 22.13 -12.97 -14.64
CA LYS A 268 23.02 -12.34 -15.64
C LYS A 268 24.43 -12.07 -15.14
N ASN A 269 24.65 -12.15 -13.84
CA ASN A 269 25.93 -11.88 -13.20
C ASN A 269 26.40 -13.13 -12.43
N PRO A 270 27.66 -13.53 -12.58
CA PRO A 270 28.15 -14.74 -11.95
C PRO A 270 28.12 -14.64 -10.42
N ILE A 271 27.89 -15.78 -9.79
CA ILE A 271 27.90 -15.97 -8.33
C ILE A 271 29.17 -16.69 -7.88
N GLY A 272 30.05 -17.01 -8.79
CA GLY A 272 31.28 -17.73 -8.53
C GLY A 272 31.86 -18.40 -9.77
N LYS A 273 32.88 -19.23 -9.57
CA LYS A 273 33.57 -19.95 -10.64
C LYS A 273 33.83 -21.38 -10.27
N ALA A 274 33.78 -22.27 -11.27
CA ALA A 274 34.23 -23.65 -11.17
C ALA A 274 35.35 -23.86 -12.16
N VAL A 275 36.50 -24.37 -11.69
CA VAL A 275 37.60 -24.79 -12.55
C VAL A 275 37.46 -26.28 -12.84
N ILE A 276 37.32 -26.58 -14.12
CA ILE A 276 37.12 -27.95 -14.61
C ILE A 276 38.36 -28.39 -15.37
N LYS A 277 38.88 -29.56 -15.04
CA LYS A 277 40.05 -30.16 -15.65
C LYS A 277 39.68 -31.42 -16.43
N ASN A 278 40.11 -31.54 -17.65
CA ASN A 278 40.09 -32.82 -18.38
C ASN A 278 41.27 -33.66 -17.96
N SER A 279 41.06 -34.64 -17.08
CA SER A 279 42.11 -35.58 -16.61
C SER A 279 42.21 -36.84 -17.46
N SER A 280 41.44 -36.92 -18.59
CA SER A 280 41.51 -38.03 -19.52
C SER A 280 42.60 -37.82 -20.59
N ASP A 281 42.90 -38.87 -21.34
CA ASP A 281 43.77 -38.85 -22.50
C ASP A 281 43.06 -38.49 -23.82
N MET A 282 41.77 -38.23 -23.77
CA MET A 282 40.92 -37.87 -24.91
C MET A 282 40.30 -36.47 -24.73
N SER A 283 40.00 -35.81 -25.84
CA SER A 283 39.25 -34.54 -25.79
C SER A 283 37.84 -34.78 -25.31
N VAL A 284 37.37 -33.94 -24.41
CA VAL A 284 35.96 -33.81 -24.01
C VAL A 284 35.21 -32.93 -25.00
N GLU A 285 34.05 -33.39 -25.47
CA GLU A 285 33.22 -32.66 -26.43
C GLU A 285 31.82 -32.43 -25.87
N ASN A 286 31.10 -31.42 -26.40
CA ASN A 286 29.71 -31.08 -26.07
C ASN A 286 29.51 -30.83 -24.56
N LEU A 287 30.48 -30.19 -23.90
CA LEU A 287 30.39 -29.91 -22.48
C LEU A 287 29.22 -28.96 -22.16
N LYS A 288 28.38 -29.39 -21.25
CA LYS A 288 27.30 -28.63 -20.63
C LYS A 288 27.49 -28.63 -19.13
N VAL A 289 27.49 -27.42 -18.55
CA VAL A 289 27.61 -27.25 -17.10
C VAL A 289 26.33 -26.60 -16.63
N THR A 290 25.72 -27.13 -15.57
CA THR A 290 24.52 -26.55 -14.96
C THR A 290 24.69 -26.44 -13.47
N PHE A 291 24.08 -25.40 -12.88
CA PHE A 291 24.07 -25.12 -11.46
C PHE A 291 22.65 -25.19 -10.90
N PHE A 292 22.47 -25.78 -9.74
CA PHE A 292 21.17 -25.94 -9.11
C PHE A 292 21.26 -25.94 -7.58
N VAL A 293 20.33 -25.21 -6.97
CA VAL A 293 20.14 -25.18 -5.51
C VAL A 293 18.70 -25.58 -5.20
N LYS A 294 18.55 -26.76 -4.58
CA LYS A 294 17.23 -27.31 -4.23
C LYS A 294 16.46 -26.33 -3.33
N HIS A 295 15.15 -26.17 -3.56
CA HIS A 295 14.19 -25.25 -2.93
C HIS A 295 14.35 -23.78 -3.34
N TYR A 296 15.51 -23.33 -3.77
CA TYR A 296 15.78 -21.94 -4.11
C TYR A 296 15.92 -21.69 -5.61
N MET A 297 15.88 -22.74 -6.41
CA MET A 297 15.81 -22.67 -7.88
C MET A 297 14.75 -23.67 -8.38
N ASP A 298 13.99 -23.28 -9.40
CA ASP A 298 12.97 -24.15 -10.00
C ASP A 298 13.57 -25.10 -11.04
N ASN A 299 14.60 -24.63 -11.75
CA ASN A 299 15.33 -25.40 -12.76
C ASN A 299 16.84 -25.14 -12.68
N PRO A 300 17.67 -26.10 -13.10
CA PRO A 300 19.10 -25.88 -13.23
C PRO A 300 19.42 -24.74 -14.22
N LYS A 301 20.32 -23.85 -13.86
CA LYS A 301 20.82 -22.76 -14.71
C LYS A 301 22.05 -23.23 -15.47
N ALA A 302 22.03 -23.11 -16.80
CA ALA A 302 23.20 -23.46 -17.62
C ALA A 302 24.27 -22.34 -17.51
N ALA A 303 25.51 -22.75 -17.37
CA ALA A 303 26.69 -21.89 -17.42
C ALA A 303 27.28 -21.91 -18.84
N PRO A 304 27.81 -20.79 -19.36
CA PRO A 304 28.58 -20.78 -20.61
C PRO A 304 29.82 -21.64 -20.46
N ALA A 305 29.93 -22.69 -21.26
CA ALA A 305 31.06 -23.63 -21.24
C ALA A 305 31.64 -23.79 -22.67
N PRO A 306 32.94 -24.05 -22.83
CA PRO A 306 33.51 -24.37 -24.13
C PRO A 306 32.93 -25.69 -24.66
N GLU A 307 32.77 -25.80 -25.97
CA GLU A 307 32.27 -27.02 -26.60
C GLU A 307 33.27 -28.17 -26.49
N ARG A 308 34.56 -27.86 -26.30
CA ARG A 308 35.67 -28.86 -26.26
C ARG A 308 36.70 -28.48 -25.22
N ILE A 309 37.23 -29.46 -24.51
CA ILE A 309 38.37 -29.33 -23.59
C ILE A 309 39.39 -30.42 -23.95
N GLU A 310 40.66 -30.02 -24.22
CA GLU A 310 41.73 -30.93 -24.59
C GLU A 310 42.26 -31.73 -23.39
N PRO A 311 42.95 -32.87 -23.60
CA PRO A 311 43.56 -33.63 -22.52
C PRO A 311 44.48 -32.76 -21.66
N GLY A 312 44.30 -32.83 -20.34
CA GLY A 312 45.08 -32.06 -19.36
C GLY A 312 44.72 -30.56 -19.24
N GLU A 313 43.86 -30.05 -20.07
CA GLU A 313 43.43 -28.63 -20.04
C GLU A 313 42.54 -28.32 -18.82
N GLU A 314 42.72 -27.12 -18.24
CA GLU A 314 41.90 -26.57 -17.18
C GLU A 314 41.14 -25.34 -17.68
N VAL A 315 39.83 -25.29 -17.45
CA VAL A 315 38.98 -24.17 -17.88
C VAL A 315 38.18 -23.66 -16.69
N ALA A 316 38.22 -22.35 -16.47
CA ALA A 316 37.38 -21.68 -15.48
C ALA A 316 36.03 -21.31 -16.11
N ILE A 317 34.95 -21.71 -15.48
CA ILE A 317 33.58 -21.50 -15.93
C ILE A 317 32.85 -20.62 -14.90
N ASP A 318 32.30 -19.49 -15.34
CA ASP A 318 31.49 -18.63 -14.52
C ASP A 318 30.13 -19.28 -14.23
N ILE A 319 29.74 -19.34 -12.95
CA ILE A 319 28.52 -19.96 -12.49
C ILE A 319 27.47 -18.88 -12.24
N TYR A 320 26.24 -19.12 -12.71
CA TYR A 320 25.09 -18.21 -12.59
C TYR A 320 23.96 -18.91 -11.81
N GLY A 321 23.13 -18.12 -11.12
CA GLY A 321 22.01 -18.64 -10.34
C GLY A 321 20.67 -18.05 -10.77
N LEU A 322 19.73 -18.89 -11.21
CA LEU A 322 18.35 -18.49 -11.45
C LEU A 322 17.49 -18.82 -10.21
N PHE A 323 17.68 -18.02 -9.15
CA PHE A 323 16.97 -18.21 -7.90
C PHE A 323 15.49 -17.81 -8.01
N ASN A 324 14.64 -18.47 -7.23
CA ASN A 324 13.23 -18.15 -7.07
C ASN A 324 12.97 -17.32 -5.80
N ASN A 325 11.74 -16.88 -5.60
CA ASN A 325 11.35 -15.98 -4.51
C ASN A 325 11.54 -16.59 -3.09
N ASN A 326 11.73 -17.92 -2.97
CA ASN A 326 11.91 -18.58 -1.67
C ASN A 326 13.18 -18.10 -0.95
N VAL A 327 14.18 -17.58 -1.69
CA VAL A 327 15.37 -16.98 -1.07
C VAL A 327 15.01 -15.77 -0.18
N LEU A 328 13.91 -15.06 -0.46
CA LEU A 328 13.45 -13.94 0.34
C LEU A 328 12.74 -14.34 1.65
N GLU A 329 12.55 -15.65 1.88
CA GLU A 329 12.06 -16.16 3.16
C GLU A 329 13.19 -16.37 4.19
N ILE A 330 14.44 -16.28 3.76
CA ILE A 330 15.63 -16.45 4.61
C ILE A 330 15.77 -15.22 5.53
N THR A 331 15.48 -15.40 6.81
CA THR A 331 15.63 -14.35 7.86
C THR A 331 16.99 -14.45 8.56
N GLU A 332 17.59 -15.63 8.58
CA GLU A 332 18.92 -15.87 9.13
C GLU A 332 19.81 -16.53 8.06
N GLY A 333 21.04 -16.05 7.90
CA GLY A 333 21.95 -16.58 6.91
C GLY A 333 22.20 -18.08 7.09
N THR A 334 22.15 -18.85 6.02
CA THR A 334 22.23 -20.31 6.05
C THR A 334 23.22 -20.84 5.03
N LYS A 335 23.74 -22.06 5.28
CA LYS A 335 24.51 -22.82 4.30
C LYS A 335 23.62 -23.86 3.63
N VAL A 336 23.72 -23.95 2.31
CA VAL A 336 22.92 -24.87 1.50
C VAL A 336 23.81 -25.65 0.55
N SER A 337 23.38 -26.86 0.20
CA SER A 337 24.05 -27.66 -0.83
C SER A 337 23.64 -27.17 -2.22
N ALA A 338 24.63 -26.85 -3.02
CA ALA A 338 24.50 -26.53 -4.43
C ALA A 338 25.05 -27.66 -5.27
N MET A 339 24.42 -27.99 -6.37
CA MET A 339 24.82 -29.05 -7.27
C MET A 339 25.30 -28.45 -8.59
N ILE A 340 26.52 -28.77 -8.97
CA ILE A 340 27.08 -28.51 -10.30
C ILE A 340 27.03 -29.82 -11.07
N THR A 341 26.27 -29.88 -12.15
CA THR A 341 26.18 -31.04 -13.03
C THR A 341 26.95 -30.76 -14.31
N THR A 342 27.93 -31.62 -14.65
CA THR A 342 28.57 -31.58 -15.95
C THR A 342 28.08 -32.75 -16.80
N ARG A 343 27.70 -32.45 -18.06
CA ARG A 343 27.34 -33.44 -19.06
C ARG A 343 28.22 -33.23 -20.30
N TYR A 344 28.86 -34.28 -20.76
CA TYR A 344 29.83 -34.21 -21.85
C TYR A 344 29.93 -35.51 -22.60
N THR A 345 30.58 -35.50 -23.78
CA THR A 345 30.88 -36.68 -24.59
C THR A 345 32.37 -36.98 -24.49
N LEU A 346 32.71 -38.22 -24.14
CA LEU A 346 34.08 -38.74 -24.12
C LEU A 346 34.14 -40.04 -24.90
N GLY A 347 34.97 -40.13 -25.93
CA GLY A 347 35.09 -41.36 -26.76
C GLY A 347 33.75 -41.80 -27.40
N GLY A 348 32.84 -40.85 -27.66
CA GLY A 348 31.50 -41.13 -28.23
C GLY A 348 30.46 -41.55 -27.19
N GLN A 349 30.79 -41.63 -25.90
CA GLN A 349 29.85 -41.91 -24.81
C GLN A 349 29.48 -40.64 -24.07
N GLU A 350 28.17 -40.45 -23.81
CA GLU A 350 27.69 -39.34 -22.96
C GLU A 350 27.88 -39.71 -21.49
N ILE A 351 28.55 -38.83 -20.76
CA ILE A 351 28.85 -38.95 -19.34
C ILE A 351 28.22 -37.77 -18.59
N THR A 352 27.65 -38.06 -17.44
CA THR A 352 27.12 -37.03 -16.52
C THR A 352 27.77 -37.23 -15.15
N THR A 353 28.32 -36.14 -14.59
CA THR A 353 28.86 -36.14 -13.23
C THR A 353 28.23 -35.04 -12.41
N GLU A 354 28.11 -35.27 -11.12
CA GLU A 354 27.55 -34.32 -10.16
C GLU A 354 28.60 -33.98 -9.12
N HIS A 355 28.74 -32.69 -8.84
CA HIS A 355 29.60 -32.18 -7.78
C HIS A 355 28.73 -31.38 -6.82
N ILE A 356 28.81 -31.68 -5.53
CA ILE A 356 28.07 -31.02 -4.48
C ILE A 356 29.00 -30.05 -3.75
N GLU A 357 28.61 -28.77 -3.73
CA GLU A 357 29.34 -27.72 -3.05
C GLU A 357 28.46 -27.09 -1.98
N THR A 358 29.07 -26.54 -0.92
CA THR A 358 28.35 -25.80 0.11
C THR A 358 28.49 -24.30 -0.12
N ILE A 359 27.39 -23.64 -0.43
CA ILE A 359 27.36 -22.20 -0.61
C ILE A 359 26.62 -21.51 0.55
N ARG A 360 26.92 -20.23 0.76
CA ARG A 360 26.25 -19.41 1.78
C ARG A 360 25.21 -18.50 1.16
N LEU A 361 23.97 -18.62 1.62
CA LEU A 361 22.91 -17.65 1.40
C LEU A 361 22.81 -16.76 2.64
N ASN A 362 22.91 -15.44 2.46
CA ASN A 362 22.74 -14.49 3.54
C ASN A 362 21.25 -14.30 3.86
N ASN A 363 20.93 -13.53 4.90
CA ASN A 363 19.55 -13.14 5.16
C ASN A 363 19.06 -12.15 4.09
N ARG A 364 17.73 -12.04 3.92
CA ARG A 364 17.11 -11.18 2.88
C ARG A 364 17.40 -9.68 3.04
N ASN A 365 17.79 -9.26 4.22
CA ASN A 365 18.09 -7.87 4.56
C ASN A 365 19.58 -7.53 4.40
N ALA A 366 20.43 -8.52 4.12
CA ALA A 366 21.87 -8.33 4.02
C ALA A 366 22.28 -7.64 2.72
N ILE A 367 23.31 -6.80 2.81
CA ILE A 367 23.92 -6.06 1.70
C ILE A 367 25.42 -5.86 1.96
N THR A 368 26.17 -5.50 0.93
CA THR A 368 27.53 -4.92 0.98
C THR A 368 27.55 -3.59 0.25
N TRP A 369 28.38 -2.65 0.69
CA TRP A 369 28.45 -1.26 0.16
C TRP A 369 29.53 -1.06 -0.92
N ASP A 370 29.96 -2.13 -1.59
CA ASP A 370 30.85 -2.06 -2.77
C ASP A 370 30.20 -1.36 -3.97
N ASP A 371 28.88 -1.19 -3.96
CA ASP A 371 28.12 -0.38 -4.90
C ASP A 371 26.87 0.20 -4.18
N ASP A 372 26.88 1.51 -3.91
CA ASP A 372 25.79 2.20 -3.20
C ASP A 372 24.42 2.03 -3.87
N ARG A 373 24.37 1.79 -5.20
CA ARG A 373 23.14 1.56 -5.96
C ARG A 373 22.40 0.28 -5.53
N LYS A 374 23.07 -0.63 -4.84
CA LYS A 374 22.48 -1.86 -4.31
C LYS A 374 21.31 -1.58 -3.36
N ALA A 375 21.36 -0.49 -2.59
CA ALA A 375 20.27 -0.07 -1.71
C ALA A 375 18.94 0.13 -2.45
N ALA A 376 18.98 0.43 -3.77
CA ALA A 376 17.78 0.59 -4.58
C ALA A 376 16.92 -0.70 -4.69
N ALA A 377 17.52 -1.88 -4.50
CA ALA A 377 16.78 -3.14 -4.48
C ALA A 377 15.76 -3.23 -3.33
N PHE A 378 15.98 -2.47 -2.26
CA PHE A 378 15.07 -2.38 -1.11
C PHE A 378 13.94 -1.35 -1.33
N VAL A 379 14.04 -0.44 -2.28
CA VAL A 379 13.03 0.61 -2.53
C VAL A 379 11.79 0.03 -3.21
N THR A 380 10.97 -0.66 -2.42
CA THR A 380 9.79 -1.41 -2.89
C THR A 380 8.54 -0.53 -2.99
N SER A 381 8.52 0.41 -3.93
CA SER A 381 7.42 1.37 -4.14
C SER A 381 6.06 0.74 -4.47
N LYS A 382 6.04 -0.53 -4.90
CA LYS A 382 4.82 -1.29 -5.23
C LYS A 382 4.35 -2.21 -4.09
N ASP A 383 5.03 -2.21 -2.95
CA ASP A 383 4.55 -2.96 -1.78
C ASP A 383 3.18 -2.42 -1.33
N PRO A 384 2.20 -3.29 -1.02
CA PRO A 384 0.84 -2.86 -0.64
C PRO A 384 0.78 -1.92 0.57
N ALA A 385 1.66 -2.10 1.57
CA ALA A 385 1.71 -1.21 2.73
C ALA A 385 2.21 0.19 2.35
N VAL A 386 3.29 0.25 1.56
CA VAL A 386 3.87 1.49 1.03
C VAL A 386 2.86 2.24 0.16
N MET A 387 2.24 1.54 -0.80
CA MET A 387 1.23 2.12 -1.68
C MET A 387 0.04 2.69 -0.92
N ARG A 388 -0.43 1.98 0.10
CA ARG A 388 -1.55 2.42 0.92
C ARG A 388 -1.20 3.66 1.72
N PHE A 389 -0.03 3.68 2.37
CA PHE A 389 0.45 4.84 3.11
C PHE A 389 0.54 6.08 2.20
N ALA A 390 1.27 5.97 1.10
CA ALA A 390 1.46 7.08 0.16
C ALA A 390 0.13 7.59 -0.42
N LYS A 391 -0.77 6.70 -0.87
CA LYS A 391 -2.06 7.08 -1.44
C LYS A 391 -2.98 7.75 -0.42
N ASN A 392 -2.99 7.28 0.83
CA ASN A 392 -3.78 7.92 1.89
C ASN A 392 -3.30 9.35 2.12
N VAL A 393 -2.00 9.56 2.30
CA VAL A 393 -1.43 10.90 2.54
C VAL A 393 -1.69 11.83 1.36
N VAL A 394 -1.44 11.39 0.12
CA VAL A 394 -1.74 12.19 -1.08
C VAL A 394 -3.23 12.53 -1.17
N GLY A 395 -4.11 11.57 -0.87
CA GLY A 395 -5.56 11.80 -0.83
C GLY A 395 -5.97 12.84 0.23
N PHE A 396 -5.30 12.86 1.38
CA PHE A 396 -5.61 13.83 2.46
C PHE A 396 -5.33 15.27 2.05
N ILE A 397 -4.25 15.52 1.32
CA ILE A 397 -3.84 16.87 0.93
C ILE A 397 -4.44 17.35 -0.40
N GLN A 398 -5.12 16.48 -1.16
CA GLN A 398 -5.62 16.83 -2.49
C GLN A 398 -6.53 18.06 -2.49
N ALA A 399 -7.42 18.18 -1.50
CA ALA A 399 -8.32 19.33 -1.35
C ALA A 399 -7.65 20.56 -0.71
N GLU A 400 -6.47 20.38 -0.13
CA GLU A 400 -5.72 21.37 0.64
C GLU A 400 -4.49 21.88 -0.13
N SER A 401 -4.36 21.45 -1.38
CA SER A 401 -3.22 21.76 -2.24
C SER A 401 -3.11 23.27 -2.48
N ASN A 402 -1.90 23.80 -2.29
CA ASN A 402 -1.60 25.21 -2.56
C ASN A 402 -1.22 25.39 -4.03
N ARG A 403 -1.96 26.28 -4.74
CA ARG A 403 -1.77 26.54 -6.17
C ARG A 403 -0.42 27.15 -6.55
N ALA A 404 0.30 27.72 -5.59
CA ALA A 404 1.58 28.38 -5.82
C ALA A 404 2.78 27.45 -5.64
N LEU A 405 2.58 26.24 -5.13
CA LEU A 405 3.64 25.29 -4.87
C LEU A 405 3.65 24.17 -5.91
N ASP A 406 4.86 23.73 -6.29
CA ASP A 406 5.03 22.52 -7.08
C ASP A 406 4.29 21.32 -6.45
N LYS A 407 3.62 20.50 -7.27
CA LYS A 407 2.82 19.37 -6.76
C LYS A 407 3.66 18.30 -6.08
N LYS A 408 4.84 18.01 -6.64
CA LYS A 408 5.75 17.00 -6.07
C LYS A 408 6.35 17.48 -4.76
N LEU A 409 6.65 18.78 -4.66
CA LEU A 409 7.07 19.40 -3.40
C LEU A 409 5.99 19.23 -2.32
N GLN A 410 4.73 19.48 -2.64
CA GLN A 410 3.63 19.30 -1.70
C GLN A 410 3.45 17.85 -1.26
N ILE A 411 3.56 16.89 -2.18
CA ILE A 411 3.51 15.45 -1.87
C ILE A 411 4.66 15.07 -0.93
N ALA A 412 5.88 15.54 -1.21
CA ALA A 412 7.04 15.26 -0.39
C ALA A 412 6.89 15.84 1.03
N MET A 413 6.48 17.11 1.16
CA MET A 413 6.17 17.71 2.45
C MET A 413 5.15 16.88 3.24
N ALA A 414 4.04 16.51 2.61
CA ALA A 414 2.96 15.81 3.30
C ALA A 414 3.38 14.41 3.76
N ILE A 415 4.13 13.67 2.94
CA ILE A 415 4.63 12.34 3.32
C ILE A 415 5.66 12.47 4.45
N HIS A 416 6.55 13.47 4.40
CA HIS A 416 7.51 13.74 5.46
C HIS A 416 6.81 13.99 6.81
N GLU A 417 5.83 14.90 6.84
CA GLU A 417 5.06 15.22 8.03
C GLU A 417 4.23 14.02 8.53
N ALA A 418 3.68 13.24 7.60
CA ALA A 418 2.94 12.02 7.93
C ALA A 418 3.82 10.95 8.60
N LEU A 419 5.10 10.84 8.24
CA LEU A 419 6.04 9.91 8.88
C LEU A 419 6.35 10.31 10.33
N ASP A 420 6.45 11.62 10.61
CA ASP A 420 6.62 12.11 11.98
C ASP A 420 5.39 11.80 12.85
N ILE A 421 4.18 12.11 12.35
CA ILE A 421 2.91 11.82 13.03
C ILE A 421 2.71 10.31 13.20
N PHE A 422 3.16 9.49 12.24
CA PHE A 422 3.11 8.04 12.33
C PHE A 422 4.01 7.48 13.43
N GLY A 423 5.00 8.26 13.88
CA GLY A 423 5.86 7.95 15.02
C GLY A 423 7.12 7.17 14.66
N ILE A 424 7.58 7.25 13.41
CA ILE A 424 8.89 6.70 13.03
C ILE A 424 9.98 7.35 13.88
N THR A 425 10.96 6.60 14.35
CA THR A 425 12.09 7.10 15.13
C THR A 425 13.42 6.80 14.44
N TYR A 426 14.36 7.75 14.50
CA TYR A 426 15.73 7.50 14.08
C TYR A 426 16.43 6.69 15.17
N VAL A 427 16.90 5.50 14.81
CA VAL A 427 17.64 4.61 15.71
C VAL A 427 18.82 4.05 14.91
N ILE A 428 20.02 4.36 15.37
CA ILE A 428 21.26 3.83 14.77
C ILE A 428 21.26 2.30 14.95
N ASP A 429 21.55 1.55 13.88
CA ASP A 429 21.68 0.10 13.98
C ASP A 429 22.81 -0.25 14.98
N PRO A 430 22.50 -1.00 16.06
CA PRO A 430 23.48 -1.30 17.09
C PRO A 430 24.55 -2.31 16.65
N THR A 431 24.31 -3.04 15.54
CA THR A 431 25.18 -4.12 15.07
C THR A 431 26.00 -3.74 13.84
N THR A 432 25.41 -2.94 12.96
CA THR A 432 26.01 -2.55 11.67
C THR A 432 25.73 -1.07 11.34
N PRO A 433 26.23 -0.11 12.16
CA PRO A 433 26.01 1.29 11.86
C PRO A 433 26.70 1.70 10.56
N TYR A 434 25.98 2.31 9.62
CA TYR A 434 26.49 2.76 8.31
C TYR A 434 27.81 3.56 8.44
N ILE A 435 27.95 4.39 9.46
CA ILE A 435 29.17 5.19 9.70
C ILE A 435 30.43 4.32 9.83
N GLU A 436 30.33 3.13 10.43
CA GLU A 436 31.47 2.23 10.66
C GLU A 436 31.71 1.32 9.46
N PHE A 437 30.66 0.93 8.75
CA PHE A 437 30.71 -0.06 7.67
C PHE A 437 30.90 0.53 6.28
N SER A 438 30.49 1.79 6.05
CA SER A 438 30.74 2.49 4.76
C SER A 438 32.21 2.66 4.41
N GLY A 439 33.11 2.50 5.40
CA GLY A 439 34.57 2.45 5.20
C GLY A 439 35.13 1.05 4.86
N ASN A 440 34.31 0.00 4.92
CA ASN A 440 34.67 -1.38 4.58
C ASN A 440 33.65 -1.96 3.60
N GLU A 441 33.94 -1.81 2.32
CA GLU A 441 33.05 -2.17 1.21
C GLU A 441 32.57 -3.64 1.22
N LEU A 442 33.28 -4.54 1.90
CA LEU A 442 32.94 -5.97 1.99
C LEU A 442 32.27 -6.36 3.31
N ALA A 443 32.08 -5.42 4.23
CA ALA A 443 31.31 -5.68 5.43
C ALA A 443 29.82 -5.89 5.09
N ILE A 444 29.23 -6.88 5.74
CA ILE A 444 27.80 -7.19 5.54
C ILE A 444 27.00 -6.29 6.46
N ASP A 445 26.15 -5.48 5.88
CA ASP A 445 25.20 -4.61 6.54
C ASP A 445 23.78 -5.19 6.49
N TYR A 446 22.84 -4.61 7.27
CA TYR A 446 21.44 -5.03 7.36
C TYR A 446 20.51 -3.85 7.09
N LEU A 447 19.80 -3.88 5.95
CA LEU A 447 18.84 -2.85 5.54
C LEU A 447 17.40 -3.34 5.68
N GLN A 448 16.54 -2.47 6.17
CA GLN A 448 15.11 -2.74 6.27
C GLN A 448 14.39 -2.48 4.94
N PHE A 449 13.45 -3.36 4.61
CA PHE A 449 12.47 -3.04 3.58
C PHE A 449 11.48 -1.97 4.11
N PRO A 450 10.93 -1.09 3.27
CA PRO A 450 10.00 -0.03 3.69
C PRO A 450 8.87 -0.51 4.59
N LYS A 451 8.30 -1.69 4.31
CA LYS A 451 7.25 -2.25 5.17
C LYS A 451 7.74 -2.68 6.56
N GLN A 452 9.02 -3.05 6.70
CA GLN A 452 9.62 -3.37 8.00
C GLN A 452 9.84 -2.08 8.80
N THR A 453 10.36 -1.04 8.18
CA THR A 453 10.53 0.28 8.83
C THR A 453 9.19 0.85 9.29
N LEU A 454 8.12 0.69 8.47
CA LEU A 454 6.75 1.06 8.86
C LEU A 454 6.22 0.21 10.03
N GLU A 455 6.58 -1.06 10.11
CA GLU A 455 6.16 -1.99 11.16
C GLU A 455 6.92 -1.76 12.46
N PHE A 456 8.24 -1.55 12.36
CA PHE A 456 9.13 -1.36 13.52
C PHE A 456 9.06 0.06 14.09
N LEU A 457 8.57 1.02 13.31
CA LEU A 457 8.54 2.45 13.65
C LEU A 457 9.93 3.01 13.96
N ALA A 458 10.98 2.40 13.42
CA ALA A 458 12.37 2.78 13.65
C ALA A 458 13.26 2.36 12.47
N GLY A 459 14.31 3.13 12.22
CA GLY A 459 15.35 2.85 11.26
C GLY A 459 16.47 3.86 11.34
N ASP A 460 17.60 3.57 10.74
CA ASP A 460 18.72 4.52 10.64
C ASP A 460 18.70 5.34 9.35
N CYS A 461 19.82 5.88 8.89
CA CYS A 461 19.84 6.81 7.76
C CYS A 461 19.48 6.14 6.42
N ASP A 462 19.93 4.90 6.19
CA ASP A 462 19.63 4.15 4.97
C ASP A 462 18.18 3.63 4.98
N ASP A 463 17.70 3.06 6.07
CA ASP A 463 16.33 2.59 6.25
C ASP A 463 15.30 3.70 6.01
N LEU A 464 15.54 4.88 6.60
CA LEU A 464 14.64 6.03 6.44
C LEU A 464 14.70 6.61 5.04
N SER A 465 15.89 6.64 4.41
CA SER A 465 16.06 7.07 3.02
C SER A 465 15.37 6.11 2.04
N ILE A 466 15.48 4.80 2.28
CA ILE A 466 14.78 3.75 1.52
C ILE A 466 13.27 3.89 1.68
N LEU A 467 12.77 4.04 2.91
CA LEU A 467 11.33 4.21 3.18
C LEU A 467 10.77 5.45 2.49
N TYR A 468 11.41 6.60 2.69
CA TYR A 468 10.91 7.86 2.13
C TYR A 468 10.96 7.85 0.60
N SER A 469 12.03 7.32 0.01
CA SER A 469 12.13 7.11 -1.44
C SER A 469 11.01 6.20 -1.96
N ALA A 470 10.74 5.07 -1.29
CA ALA A 470 9.69 4.15 -1.71
C ALA A 470 8.28 4.77 -1.66
N LEU A 471 7.99 5.59 -0.65
CA LEU A 471 6.73 6.32 -0.52
C LEU A 471 6.57 7.36 -1.63
N LEU A 472 7.62 8.13 -1.93
CA LEU A 472 7.63 9.13 -2.98
C LEU A 472 7.49 8.51 -4.37
N GLU A 473 8.26 7.46 -4.68
CA GLU A 473 8.15 6.70 -5.94
C GLU A 473 6.75 6.09 -6.10
N SER A 474 6.13 5.61 -5.00
CA SER A 474 4.76 5.13 -5.01
C SER A 474 3.73 6.23 -5.30
N ALA A 475 4.04 7.48 -4.98
CA ALA A 475 3.24 8.66 -5.27
C ALA A 475 3.55 9.30 -6.64
N GLY A 476 4.48 8.71 -7.42
CA GLY A 476 4.89 9.22 -8.74
C GLY A 476 5.90 10.37 -8.67
N VAL A 477 6.63 10.49 -7.57
CA VAL A 477 7.72 11.45 -7.39
C VAL A 477 9.04 10.71 -7.52
N GLU A 478 9.81 11.05 -8.53
CA GLU A 478 11.12 10.44 -8.81
C GLU A 478 12.13 10.80 -7.73
N THR A 479 12.95 9.82 -7.30
CA THR A 479 13.91 9.97 -6.22
C THR A 479 15.34 9.64 -6.63
N ALA A 480 16.30 10.03 -5.81
CA ALA A 480 17.71 9.67 -5.93
C ALA A 480 18.30 9.47 -4.55
N PHE A 481 19.24 8.53 -4.38
CA PHE A 481 20.09 8.49 -3.22
C PHE A 481 21.28 9.46 -3.35
N ILE A 482 21.69 10.01 -2.22
CA ILE A 482 22.90 10.82 -2.09
C ILE A 482 23.74 10.17 -0.99
N THR A 483 24.98 9.83 -1.33
CA THR A 483 25.96 9.35 -0.36
C THR A 483 27.05 10.39 -0.15
N VAL A 484 27.46 10.55 1.10
CA VAL A 484 28.60 11.36 1.53
C VAL A 484 29.42 10.53 2.52
N PRO A 485 30.65 10.90 2.89
CA PRO A 485 31.46 10.10 3.80
C PRO A 485 30.70 9.76 5.09
N GLY A 486 30.41 8.47 5.32
CA GLY A 486 29.75 7.96 6.51
C GLY A 486 28.26 8.25 6.61
N HIS A 487 27.60 8.67 5.52
CA HIS A 487 26.17 8.97 5.57
C HIS A 487 25.48 8.82 4.22
N ILE A 488 24.21 8.39 4.25
CA ILE A 488 23.31 8.33 3.12
C ILE A 488 22.03 9.10 3.42
N TYR A 489 21.56 9.87 2.47
CA TYR A 489 20.28 10.56 2.47
C TYR A 489 19.68 10.59 1.06
N MET A 490 18.62 11.31 0.81
CA MET A 490 17.95 11.23 -0.48
C MET A 490 17.59 12.59 -1.07
N ALA A 491 17.22 12.59 -2.35
CA ALA A 491 16.61 13.73 -3.03
C ALA A 491 15.41 13.30 -3.86
N PHE A 492 14.52 14.25 -4.17
CA PHE A 492 13.41 14.03 -5.10
C PHE A 492 13.35 15.11 -6.16
N ALA A 493 12.82 14.78 -7.35
CA ALA A 493 12.73 15.67 -8.48
C ALA A 493 11.44 16.51 -8.49
N LEU A 494 11.55 17.79 -8.84
CA LEU A 494 10.41 18.69 -9.10
C LEU A 494 9.93 18.60 -10.54
N ASP A 495 8.69 19.05 -10.79
CA ASP A 495 8.10 19.12 -12.15
C ASP A 495 8.40 20.44 -12.87
N MET A 496 9.54 21.04 -12.64
CA MET A 496 9.94 22.30 -13.28
C MET A 496 11.33 22.23 -13.89
N SER A 497 11.57 23.08 -14.86
CA SER A 497 12.89 23.20 -15.48
C SER A 497 13.90 23.90 -14.57
N PRO A 498 15.23 23.68 -14.75
CA PRO A 498 16.25 24.38 -14.00
C PRO A 498 16.17 25.92 -14.09
N ASP A 499 15.81 26.46 -15.26
CA ASP A 499 15.71 27.91 -15.47
C ASP A 499 14.47 28.49 -14.75
N GLU A 500 13.39 27.73 -14.69
CA GLU A 500 12.20 28.10 -13.94
C GLU A 500 12.47 28.06 -12.43
N ALA A 501 13.10 27.01 -11.93
CA ALA A 501 13.44 26.88 -10.53
C ALA A 501 14.35 28.02 -10.02
N ARG A 502 15.36 28.40 -10.81
CA ARG A 502 16.24 29.53 -10.47
C ARG A 502 15.52 30.88 -10.37
N LYS A 503 14.36 31.02 -11.04
CA LYS A 503 13.54 32.23 -10.99
C LYS A 503 12.47 32.16 -9.89
N THR A 504 12.03 30.98 -9.56
CA THR A 504 10.91 30.74 -8.63
C THR A 504 11.38 30.72 -7.19
N PHE A 505 12.49 30.01 -6.90
CA PHE A 505 13.00 29.87 -5.53
C PHE A 505 13.91 31.02 -5.13
N LEU A 506 13.71 31.52 -3.92
CA LEU A 506 14.56 32.57 -3.34
C LEU A 506 15.99 32.07 -3.09
N TYR A 507 16.14 30.78 -2.77
CA TYR A 507 17.41 30.14 -2.45
C TYR A 507 17.69 28.97 -3.43
N PRO A 508 18.00 29.24 -4.70
CA PRO A 508 18.26 28.20 -5.68
C PRO A 508 19.54 27.37 -5.39
N ASP A 509 20.42 27.83 -4.54
CA ASP A 509 21.60 27.11 -4.06
C ASP A 509 21.27 26.00 -3.05
N GLU A 510 20.02 25.92 -2.60
CA GLU A 510 19.50 24.79 -1.81
C GLU A 510 18.91 23.67 -2.70
N LEU A 511 18.98 23.82 -4.02
CA LEU A 511 18.55 22.84 -5.01
C LEU A 511 19.76 22.20 -5.70
N ILE A 512 19.59 20.98 -6.17
CA ILE A 512 20.58 20.29 -6.99
C ILE A 512 20.10 20.30 -8.44
N PHE A 513 20.94 20.78 -9.36
CA PHE A 513 20.66 20.81 -10.78
C PHE A 513 21.51 19.76 -11.49
N ARG A 514 20.89 18.61 -11.80
CA ARG A 514 21.57 17.50 -12.48
C ARG A 514 20.67 16.89 -13.55
N GLU A 515 21.26 16.44 -14.66
CA GLU A 515 20.59 15.74 -15.77
C GLU A 515 19.35 16.45 -16.31
N GLY A 516 19.40 17.79 -16.32
CA GLY A 516 18.28 18.63 -16.78
C GLY A 516 17.09 18.70 -15.82
N LYS A 517 17.21 18.13 -14.63
CA LYS A 517 16.20 18.11 -13.57
C LYS A 517 16.61 18.98 -12.39
N VAL A 518 15.60 19.30 -11.59
CA VAL A 518 15.72 20.03 -10.32
C VAL A 518 15.42 19.07 -9.19
N TRP A 519 16.36 18.90 -8.26
CA TRP A 519 16.26 17.99 -7.16
C TRP A 519 16.26 18.72 -5.82
N VAL A 520 15.41 18.31 -4.90
CA VAL A 520 15.35 18.79 -3.52
C VAL A 520 16.01 17.74 -2.63
N PRO A 521 17.20 18.02 -2.06
CA PRO A 521 17.85 17.09 -1.13
C PRO A 521 17.20 17.15 0.25
N VAL A 522 16.94 15.99 0.86
CA VAL A 522 16.24 15.89 2.14
C VAL A 522 17.00 14.98 3.10
N GLU A 523 17.39 15.53 4.25
CA GLU A 523 17.92 14.79 5.38
C GLU A 523 16.78 14.21 6.22
N ILE A 524 16.31 13.04 5.84
CA ILE A 524 15.11 12.43 6.43
C ILE A 524 15.27 12.07 7.92
N THR A 525 16.48 11.93 8.42
CA THR A 525 16.74 11.67 9.85
C THR A 525 16.29 12.83 10.75
N LEU A 526 16.14 14.04 10.17
CA LEU A 526 15.66 15.24 10.87
C LEU A 526 14.15 15.46 10.79
N ARG A 527 13.35 14.44 10.42
CA ARG A 527 11.91 14.60 10.21
C ARG A 527 11.16 15.28 11.36
N GLN A 528 11.56 15.07 12.62
CA GLN A 528 10.96 15.73 13.81
C GLN A 528 11.19 17.24 13.86
N GLN A 529 12.07 17.79 13.03
CA GLN A 529 12.35 19.22 12.95
C GLN A 529 11.59 19.92 11.82
N GLY A 530 10.75 19.17 11.09
CA GLY A 530 9.94 19.61 9.96
C GLY A 530 10.69 19.54 8.63
N PHE A 531 9.93 19.47 7.55
CA PHE A 531 10.42 19.28 6.18
C PHE A 531 11.43 20.35 5.74
N LEU A 532 11.13 21.61 6.01
CA LEU A 532 12.01 22.72 5.59
C LEU A 532 13.41 22.60 6.21
N LYS A 533 13.50 22.17 7.47
CA LYS A 533 14.79 21.97 8.14
C LYS A 533 15.55 20.76 7.57
N ALA A 534 14.84 19.67 7.28
CA ALA A 534 15.41 18.50 6.63
C ALA A 534 15.96 18.83 5.22
N TRP A 535 15.25 19.65 4.44
CA TRP A 535 15.74 20.15 3.15
C TRP A 535 17.01 21.01 3.31
N GLN A 536 16.99 22.00 4.23
CA GLN A 536 18.13 22.87 4.45
C GLN A 536 19.41 22.12 4.85
N GLU A 537 19.27 21.08 5.67
CA GLU A 537 20.41 20.26 6.09
C GLU A 537 20.92 19.37 4.94
N GLY A 538 20.02 18.72 4.17
CA GLY A 538 20.40 17.98 2.98
C GLY A 538 21.11 18.86 1.95
N ALA A 539 20.62 20.08 1.72
CA ALA A 539 21.26 21.05 0.85
C ALA A 539 22.62 21.52 1.35
N LYS A 540 22.77 21.68 2.66
CA LYS A 540 24.04 22.03 3.29
C LYS A 540 25.06 20.90 3.09
N GLN A 541 24.72 19.67 3.38
CA GLN A 541 25.61 18.52 3.19
C GLN A 541 26.05 18.38 1.72
N TRP A 542 25.13 18.61 0.78
CA TRP A 542 25.48 18.66 -0.64
C TRP A 542 26.51 19.73 -0.95
N ARG A 543 26.29 20.98 -0.51
CA ARG A 543 27.21 22.10 -0.74
C ARG A 543 28.57 21.92 -0.08
N GLU A 544 28.64 21.23 1.04
CA GLU A 544 29.90 20.97 1.75
C GLU A 544 30.74 19.87 1.10
N ASN A 545 30.12 18.86 0.48
CA ASN A 545 30.81 17.67 -0.01
C ASN A 545 30.95 17.62 -1.54
N ALA A 546 30.01 18.15 -2.31
CA ALA A 546 30.06 18.12 -3.78
C ALA A 546 31.30 18.84 -4.36
N PRO A 547 31.76 20.00 -3.83
CA PRO A 547 32.98 20.66 -4.32
C PRO A 547 34.27 19.86 -4.03
N LYS A 548 34.22 18.88 -3.12
CA LYS A 548 35.34 18.01 -2.77
C LYS A 548 35.33 16.68 -3.52
N ASP A 549 34.37 16.48 -4.41
CA ASP A 549 34.10 15.21 -5.09
C ASP A 549 33.86 14.04 -4.11
N GLN A 550 33.18 14.35 -2.99
CA GLN A 550 32.86 13.41 -1.92
C GLN A 550 31.35 13.10 -1.87
N VAL A 551 30.68 13.12 -3.01
CA VAL A 551 29.26 12.78 -3.13
C VAL A 551 29.02 11.73 -4.20
N GLY A 552 28.25 10.71 -3.83
CA GLY A 552 27.54 9.88 -4.81
C GLY A 552 26.15 10.46 -5.07
N PHE A 553 25.66 10.33 -6.30
CA PHE A 553 24.30 10.72 -6.66
C PHE A 553 23.70 9.67 -7.59
N TYR A 554 22.67 8.97 -7.13
CA TYR A 554 22.16 7.77 -7.79
C TYR A 554 20.65 7.91 -8.03
N PRO A 555 20.21 8.37 -9.23
CA PRO A 555 18.80 8.36 -9.60
C PRO A 555 18.21 6.96 -9.49
N MET A 556 17.07 6.85 -8.82
CA MET A 556 16.45 5.56 -8.48
C MET A 556 16.13 4.72 -9.72
N HIS A 557 15.59 5.35 -10.76
CA HIS A 557 15.24 4.65 -12.00
C HIS A 557 16.47 4.09 -12.75
N ASP A 558 17.65 4.68 -12.59
CA ASP A 558 18.88 4.14 -13.15
C ASP A 558 19.45 3.01 -12.29
N ALA A 559 19.41 3.14 -10.97
CA ALA A 559 19.84 2.10 -10.05
C ALA A 559 18.97 0.82 -10.21
N TRP A 560 17.67 0.96 -10.43
CA TRP A 560 16.77 -0.17 -10.68
C TRP A 560 17.03 -0.94 -11.97
N LYS A 561 17.73 -0.36 -12.95
CA LYS A 561 18.14 -1.11 -14.15
C LYS A 561 19.18 -2.19 -13.85
N LEU A 562 19.93 -2.01 -12.77
CA LEU A 562 20.94 -2.96 -12.29
C LEU A 562 20.39 -3.81 -11.15
N TYR A 563 19.83 -3.18 -10.14
CA TYR A 563 19.33 -3.78 -8.91
C TYR A 563 17.81 -3.59 -8.82
N GLU A 564 17.09 -4.47 -9.51
CA GLU A 564 15.63 -4.43 -9.56
C GLU A 564 15.02 -4.63 -8.17
N PRO A 565 14.06 -3.80 -7.74
CA PRO A 565 13.44 -3.94 -6.43
C PRO A 565 12.71 -5.26 -6.29
N VAL A 566 12.87 -5.87 -5.13
CA VAL A 566 12.25 -7.15 -4.79
C VAL A 566 11.54 -7.05 -3.45
N GLY A 567 10.36 -7.66 -3.34
CA GLY A 567 9.58 -7.71 -2.12
C GLY A 567 9.28 -9.13 -1.69
N PHE A 568 9.08 -9.36 -0.41
CA PHE A 568 8.70 -10.64 0.17
C PHE A 568 7.22 -10.66 0.62
N PRO A 569 6.59 -11.83 0.77
CA PRO A 569 5.19 -11.94 1.19
C PRO A 569 4.92 -11.37 2.58
N GLY A 570 3.65 -11.05 2.84
CA GLY A 570 3.17 -10.50 4.11
C GLY A 570 2.95 -8.99 4.04
N THR A 571 1.85 -8.55 4.63
CA THR A 571 1.52 -7.12 4.79
C THR A 571 1.33 -6.85 6.27
N PRO A 572 2.11 -5.94 6.88
CA PRO A 572 1.96 -5.59 8.27
C PRO A 572 0.60 -4.92 8.54
N VAL A 573 0.09 -5.08 9.76
CA VAL A 573 -1.08 -4.36 10.22
C VAL A 573 -0.64 -3.01 10.78
N LEU A 574 -0.93 -1.93 10.05
CA LEU A 574 -0.48 -0.58 10.40
C LEU A 574 -1.67 0.29 10.84
N THR A 575 -1.47 1.09 11.87
CA THR A 575 -2.41 2.16 12.24
C THR A 575 -1.94 3.46 11.60
N TYR A 576 -2.61 3.87 10.53
CA TYR A 576 -2.22 5.05 9.75
C TYR A 576 -2.48 6.36 10.50
N PRO A 577 -1.71 7.43 10.24
CA PRO A 577 -1.93 8.75 10.85
C PRO A 577 -3.28 9.33 10.44
N GLY A 578 -3.90 10.07 11.36
CA GLY A 578 -5.18 10.75 11.12
C GLY A 578 -5.08 11.83 10.03
N ARG A 579 -6.13 11.96 9.20
CA ARG A 579 -6.17 12.96 8.14
C ARG A 579 -5.94 14.38 8.67
N ASP A 580 -6.66 14.74 9.74
CA ASP A 580 -6.68 16.11 10.24
C ASP A 580 -5.30 16.54 10.78
N ASP A 581 -4.58 15.61 11.42
CA ASP A 581 -3.23 15.85 11.93
C ASP A 581 -2.24 16.05 10.77
N VAL A 582 -2.30 15.17 9.75
CA VAL A 582 -1.44 15.27 8.56
C VAL A 582 -1.72 16.57 7.80
N VAL A 583 -2.99 16.93 7.60
CA VAL A 583 -3.37 18.17 6.91
C VAL A 583 -2.92 19.40 7.70
N ALA A 584 -3.05 19.40 9.03
CA ALA A 584 -2.62 20.51 9.86
C ALA A 584 -1.10 20.71 9.81
N SER A 585 -0.32 19.61 9.93
CA SER A 585 1.14 19.65 9.85
C SER A 585 1.61 20.10 8.46
N PHE A 586 1.05 19.51 7.40
CA PHE A 586 1.35 19.91 6.03
C PHE A 586 1.09 21.40 5.79
N LYS A 587 -0.08 21.93 6.21
CA LYS A 587 -0.40 23.36 6.06
C LYS A 587 0.58 24.26 6.83
N SER A 588 1.00 23.83 8.01
CA SER A 588 1.99 24.53 8.80
C SER A 588 3.33 24.63 8.09
N GLU A 589 3.85 23.50 7.58
CA GLU A 589 5.11 23.48 6.84
C GLU A 589 5.04 24.23 5.50
N ALA A 590 3.97 24.06 4.74
CA ALA A 590 3.75 24.81 3.50
C ALA A 590 3.70 26.33 3.75
N SER A 591 3.02 26.76 4.81
CA SER A 591 2.98 28.19 5.20
C SER A 591 4.37 28.70 5.61
N ARG A 592 5.12 27.95 6.42
CA ARG A 592 6.48 28.28 6.85
C ARG A 592 7.43 28.42 5.66
N PHE A 593 7.35 27.48 4.70
CA PHE A 593 8.12 27.54 3.46
C PHE A 593 7.77 28.79 2.64
N ILE A 594 6.48 29.04 2.40
CA ILE A 594 6.02 30.22 1.63
C ILE A 594 6.44 31.52 2.32
N GLU A 595 6.26 31.62 3.63
CA GLU A 595 6.70 32.81 4.39
C GLU A 595 8.17 33.13 4.20
N ARG A 596 9.01 32.09 4.24
CA ARG A 596 10.45 32.22 3.96
C ARG A 596 10.71 32.74 2.54
N GLU A 597 10.04 32.17 1.53
CA GLU A 597 10.22 32.54 0.14
C GLU A 597 9.79 33.98 -0.18
N ILE A 598 8.75 34.49 0.49
CA ILE A 598 8.22 35.84 0.22
C ILE A 598 8.74 36.91 1.21
N TYR A 599 9.50 36.50 2.25
CA TYR A 599 9.93 37.42 3.32
C TYR A 599 10.54 38.74 2.85
N PRO A 600 11.45 38.80 1.88
CA PRO A 600 12.02 40.08 1.42
C PRO A 600 10.97 41.00 0.78
N GLN A 601 10.01 40.44 0.06
CA GLN A 601 8.93 41.20 -0.56
C GLN A 601 7.96 41.74 0.49
N VAL A 602 7.59 40.89 1.46
CA VAL A 602 6.75 41.27 2.60
C VAL A 602 7.39 42.40 3.39
N ALA A 603 8.67 42.23 3.77
CA ALA A 603 9.40 43.25 4.54
C ALA A 603 9.44 44.62 3.81
N ARG A 604 9.65 44.62 2.50
CA ARG A 604 9.62 45.86 1.69
C ARG A 604 8.24 46.52 1.72
N ILE A 605 7.17 45.75 1.45
CA ILE A 605 5.80 46.32 1.41
C ILE A 605 5.39 46.77 2.83
N GLN A 606 5.78 46.06 3.87
CA GLN A 606 5.53 46.50 5.25
C GLN A 606 6.24 47.81 5.58
N GLY A 607 7.46 48.00 5.05
CA GLY A 607 8.15 49.31 5.11
C GLY A 607 7.34 50.43 4.40
N ASP A 608 6.80 50.14 3.22
CA ASP A 608 5.93 51.10 2.48
C ASP A 608 4.66 51.40 3.28
N ILE A 609 4.03 50.39 3.88
CA ILE A 609 2.82 50.55 4.76
C ILE A 609 3.14 51.45 5.95
N ALA A 610 4.28 51.24 6.61
CA ALA A 610 4.69 52.03 7.72
C ALA A 610 4.96 53.50 7.33
N ALA A 611 5.58 53.73 6.19
CA ALA A 611 5.85 55.04 5.64
C ALA A 611 4.59 55.80 5.19
N SER A 612 3.61 55.08 4.63
CA SER A 612 2.32 55.69 4.14
C SER A 612 1.26 55.84 5.24
N GLY A 613 1.52 55.36 6.47
CA GLY A 613 0.49 55.32 7.53
C GLY A 613 -0.60 54.29 7.25
N GLY A 614 -0.32 53.26 6.47
CA GLY A 614 -1.25 52.21 6.13
C GLY A 614 -2.20 52.56 5.00
N SER A 615 -1.67 53.02 3.87
CA SER A 615 -2.50 53.35 2.71
C SER A 615 -3.27 52.11 2.21
N PRO A 616 -4.53 52.28 1.73
CA PRO A 616 -5.29 51.17 1.15
C PRO A 616 -4.58 50.48 0.01
N ARG A 617 -3.82 51.22 -0.80
CA ARG A 617 -3.00 50.71 -1.89
C ARG A 617 -1.94 49.74 -1.40
N ASP A 618 -1.16 50.09 -0.38
CA ASP A 618 -0.05 49.29 0.11
C ASP A 618 -0.55 48.06 0.86
N LEU A 619 -1.67 48.20 1.63
CA LEU A 619 -2.36 47.05 2.24
C LEU A 619 -2.87 46.09 1.17
N ASN A 620 -3.49 46.61 0.10
CA ASN A 620 -3.94 45.77 -1.02
C ASN A 620 -2.76 45.07 -1.72
N ARG A 621 -1.63 45.74 -1.94
CA ARG A 621 -0.41 45.10 -2.52
C ARG A 621 0.09 43.96 -1.65
N LEU A 622 0.09 44.10 -0.32
CA LEU A 622 0.45 43.02 0.59
C LEU A 622 -0.53 41.87 0.50
N GLY A 623 -1.84 42.18 0.46
CA GLY A 623 -2.89 41.19 0.27
C GLY A 623 -2.75 40.42 -1.07
N VAL A 624 -2.42 41.13 -2.17
CA VAL A 624 -2.17 40.49 -3.48
C VAL A 624 -0.95 39.57 -3.43
N LEU A 625 0.14 39.99 -2.74
CA LEU A 625 1.30 39.12 -2.56
C LEU A 625 0.89 37.82 -1.85
N TYR A 626 0.20 37.90 -0.71
CA TYR A 626 -0.28 36.73 0.00
C TYR A 626 -1.22 35.85 -0.85
N ALA A 627 -2.15 36.46 -1.58
CA ALA A 627 -3.09 35.74 -2.44
C ALA A 627 -2.41 34.98 -3.59
N ARG A 628 -1.37 35.55 -4.20
CA ARG A 628 -0.55 34.89 -5.24
C ARG A 628 0.12 33.63 -4.73
N TYR A 629 0.53 33.63 -3.47
CA TYR A 629 1.16 32.49 -2.81
C TYR A 629 0.18 31.60 -2.03
N GLY A 630 -1.14 31.78 -2.24
CA GLY A 630 -2.16 30.92 -1.65
C GLY A 630 -2.36 31.07 -0.14
N LEU A 631 -1.84 32.15 0.46
CA LEU A 631 -2.07 32.52 1.86
C LEU A 631 -3.38 33.33 1.98
N ASP A 632 -4.51 32.69 1.58
CA ASP A 632 -5.78 33.34 1.34
C ASP A 632 -6.36 34.05 2.58
N ASP A 633 -6.16 33.50 3.79
CA ASP A 633 -6.67 34.11 5.01
C ASP A 633 -5.86 35.37 5.39
N ARG A 634 -4.55 35.38 5.17
CA ARG A 634 -3.71 36.57 5.31
C ARG A 634 -4.06 37.63 4.26
N ALA A 635 -4.23 37.19 3.00
CA ALA A 635 -4.65 38.08 1.93
C ALA A 635 -5.97 38.77 2.26
N LYS A 636 -6.95 37.99 2.72
CA LYS A 636 -8.26 38.49 3.13
C LYS A 636 -8.12 39.55 4.22
N ALA A 637 -7.33 39.29 5.26
CA ALA A 637 -7.14 40.24 6.35
C ALA A 637 -6.54 41.57 5.88
N GLU A 638 -5.57 41.57 4.95
CA GLU A 638 -5.01 42.82 4.43
C GLU A 638 -5.97 43.56 3.50
N PHE A 639 -6.75 42.85 2.69
CA PHE A 639 -7.80 43.49 1.89
C PHE A 639 -8.91 44.11 2.77
N GLU A 640 -9.31 43.45 3.85
CA GLU A 640 -10.30 43.98 4.81
C GLU A 640 -9.75 45.22 5.52
N LYS A 641 -8.50 45.24 5.94
CA LYS A 641 -7.86 46.44 6.50
C LYS A 641 -7.84 47.61 5.51
N ALA A 642 -7.65 47.32 4.19
CA ALA A 642 -7.72 48.35 3.16
C ALA A 642 -9.15 48.98 3.08
N LEU A 643 -10.19 48.13 3.19
CA LEU A 643 -11.59 48.58 3.18
C LEU A 643 -12.04 49.28 4.44
N GLU A 644 -11.36 49.07 5.58
CA GLU A 644 -11.60 49.86 6.82
C GLU A 644 -11.23 51.36 6.63
N LYS A 645 -10.33 51.64 5.69
CA LYS A 645 -9.90 53.01 5.40
C LYS A 645 -10.83 53.73 4.39
N GLU A 646 -11.19 53.02 3.32
CA GLU A 646 -12.08 53.51 2.26
C GLU A 646 -12.60 52.33 1.41
N ASP A 647 -13.67 52.54 0.66
CA ASP A 647 -14.16 51.57 -0.34
C ASP A 647 -13.18 51.46 -1.53
N TYR A 648 -11.99 50.86 -1.28
CA TYR A 648 -10.92 50.73 -2.25
C TYR A 648 -11.27 49.63 -3.27
N VAL A 649 -11.52 50.03 -4.53
CA VAL A 649 -12.02 49.12 -5.58
C VAL A 649 -11.12 47.91 -5.83
N PRO A 650 -9.78 48.01 -5.91
CA PRO A 650 -8.92 46.84 -6.06
C PRO A 650 -9.11 45.83 -4.94
N ALA A 651 -9.25 46.26 -3.69
CA ALA A 651 -9.44 45.33 -2.56
C ALA A 651 -10.84 44.65 -2.63
N LEU A 652 -11.89 45.34 -3.09
CA LEU A 652 -13.18 44.72 -3.33
C LEU A 652 -13.11 43.64 -4.41
N ILE A 653 -12.43 43.92 -5.54
CA ILE A 653 -12.21 42.92 -6.60
C ILE A 653 -11.48 41.71 -6.04
N ASN A 654 -10.42 41.90 -5.27
CA ASN A 654 -9.58 40.84 -4.73
C ASN A 654 -10.30 39.99 -3.68
N LEU A 655 -11.14 40.58 -2.81
CA LEU A 655 -12.02 39.82 -1.90
C LEU A 655 -13.08 39.01 -2.68
N GLY A 656 -13.61 39.57 -3.73
CA GLY A 656 -14.48 38.86 -4.66
C GLY A 656 -13.73 37.66 -5.32
N ASN A 657 -12.48 37.86 -5.75
CA ASN A 657 -11.64 36.81 -6.31
C ASN A 657 -11.37 35.68 -5.30
N LEU A 658 -11.08 35.98 -4.04
CA LEU A 658 -10.92 34.98 -2.99
C LEU A 658 -12.21 34.17 -2.79
N SER A 659 -13.37 34.85 -2.74
CA SER A 659 -14.67 34.19 -2.64
C SER A 659 -14.98 33.33 -3.86
N PHE A 660 -14.64 33.79 -5.07
CA PHE A 660 -14.82 33.05 -6.32
C PHE A 660 -13.98 31.74 -6.32
N ILE A 661 -12.71 31.80 -5.90
CA ILE A 661 -11.84 30.63 -5.77
C ILE A 661 -12.42 29.60 -4.77
N LYS A 662 -12.97 30.09 -3.65
CA LYS A 662 -13.63 29.28 -2.62
C LYS A 662 -15.03 28.76 -3.05
N LYS A 663 -15.46 29.06 -4.28
CA LYS A 663 -16.78 28.73 -4.84
C LYS A 663 -17.96 29.39 -4.10
N ASP A 664 -17.70 30.40 -3.29
CA ASP A 664 -18.75 31.27 -2.69
C ASP A 664 -19.15 32.37 -3.69
N MET A 665 -19.97 31.98 -4.66
CA MET A 665 -20.37 32.85 -5.76
C MET A 665 -21.22 34.01 -5.28
N GLN A 666 -21.96 33.85 -4.18
CA GLN A 666 -22.84 34.91 -3.63
C GLN A 666 -21.99 36.02 -3.01
N SER A 667 -21.02 35.69 -2.19
CA SER A 667 -20.08 36.66 -1.63
C SER A 667 -19.24 37.32 -2.74
N ALA A 668 -18.77 36.55 -3.71
CA ALA A 668 -18.03 37.08 -4.84
C ALA A 668 -18.84 38.14 -5.61
N LEU A 669 -20.08 37.82 -5.95
CA LEU A 669 -20.98 38.73 -6.65
C LEU A 669 -21.25 40.01 -5.85
N SER A 670 -21.42 39.89 -4.54
CA SER A 670 -21.63 41.03 -3.64
C SER A 670 -20.46 42.03 -3.68
N TYR A 671 -19.21 41.51 -3.54
CA TYR A 671 -18.01 42.33 -3.63
C TYR A 671 -17.85 42.99 -5.01
N TYR A 672 -18.05 42.26 -6.09
CA TYR A 672 -17.96 42.81 -7.45
C TYR A 672 -19.02 43.85 -7.74
N GLN A 673 -20.25 43.68 -7.24
CA GLN A 673 -21.31 44.69 -7.37
C GLN A 673 -21.02 45.98 -6.58
N ARG A 674 -20.36 45.87 -5.40
CA ARG A 674 -19.88 47.05 -4.69
C ARG A 674 -18.84 47.80 -5.52
N ALA A 675 -17.87 47.07 -6.08
CA ALA A 675 -16.85 47.62 -6.96
C ALA A 675 -17.47 48.28 -8.21
N GLN A 676 -18.48 47.65 -8.83
CA GLN A 676 -19.18 48.17 -10.01
C GLN A 676 -19.91 49.49 -9.75
N LYS A 677 -20.49 49.64 -8.56
CA LYS A 677 -21.17 50.91 -8.19
C LYS A 677 -20.20 52.08 -8.15
N ILE A 678 -18.93 51.85 -7.83
CA ILE A 678 -17.90 52.88 -7.73
C ILE A 678 -17.25 53.13 -9.09
N LEU A 679 -16.86 52.05 -9.79
CA LEU A 679 -16.20 52.09 -11.10
C LEU A 679 -16.92 51.17 -12.11
N PRO A 680 -18.03 51.61 -12.74
CA PRO A 680 -18.88 50.76 -13.57
C PRO A 680 -18.20 50.26 -14.85
N ASP A 681 -17.23 50.99 -15.37
CA ASP A 681 -16.49 50.66 -16.59
C ASP A 681 -15.06 50.12 -16.34
N ASN A 682 -14.73 49.78 -15.10
CA ASN A 682 -13.43 49.16 -14.85
C ASN A 682 -13.36 47.76 -15.48
N PRO A 683 -12.34 47.49 -16.32
CA PRO A 683 -12.23 46.19 -17.05
C PRO A 683 -12.19 44.98 -16.14
N ASN A 684 -11.50 45.03 -14.99
CA ASN A 684 -11.42 43.95 -14.04
C ASN A 684 -12.74 43.68 -13.34
N VAL A 685 -13.50 44.73 -13.02
CA VAL A 685 -14.85 44.60 -12.45
C VAL A 685 -15.78 43.94 -13.46
N LEU A 686 -15.79 44.43 -14.72
CA LEU A 686 -16.63 43.85 -15.77
C LEU A 686 -16.30 42.39 -16.05
N LEU A 687 -15.01 42.04 -16.10
CA LEU A 687 -14.57 40.66 -16.23
C LEU A 687 -15.06 39.78 -15.06
N SER A 688 -14.90 40.26 -13.83
CA SER A 688 -15.31 39.52 -12.62
C SER A 688 -16.81 39.31 -12.56
N ILE A 689 -17.61 40.33 -12.89
CA ILE A 689 -19.07 40.24 -13.02
C ILE A 689 -19.49 39.24 -14.11
N ALA A 690 -18.82 39.28 -15.27
CA ALA A 690 -19.10 38.35 -16.36
C ALA A 690 -18.82 36.91 -15.93
N ARG A 691 -17.68 36.65 -15.31
CA ARG A 691 -17.27 35.31 -14.87
C ARG A 691 -18.16 34.73 -13.79
N VAL A 692 -18.45 35.50 -12.72
CA VAL A 692 -19.29 34.97 -11.63
C VAL A 692 -20.70 34.67 -12.13
N ASN A 693 -21.29 35.55 -12.99
CA ASN A 693 -22.60 35.29 -13.56
C ASN A 693 -22.59 34.12 -14.56
N HIS A 694 -21.50 33.89 -15.25
CA HIS A 694 -21.34 32.71 -16.10
C HIS A 694 -21.31 31.42 -15.28
N GLU A 695 -20.56 31.36 -14.16
CA GLU A 695 -20.50 30.22 -13.26
C GLU A 695 -21.85 29.87 -12.60
N ILE A 696 -22.68 30.87 -12.28
CA ILE A 696 -24.05 30.67 -11.76
C ILE A 696 -25.09 30.53 -12.87
N GLU A 697 -24.69 30.33 -14.11
CA GLU A 697 -25.52 30.14 -15.30
C GLU A 697 -26.44 31.35 -15.64
N ASN A 698 -26.19 32.51 -15.08
CA ASN A 698 -26.86 33.75 -15.43
C ASN A 698 -26.27 34.38 -16.71
N TYR A 699 -26.40 33.65 -17.81
CA TYR A 699 -25.76 33.99 -19.09
C TYR A 699 -26.23 35.34 -19.68
N ALA A 700 -27.38 35.84 -19.32
CA ALA A 700 -27.87 37.15 -19.78
C ALA A 700 -26.98 38.27 -19.22
N THR A 701 -26.81 38.32 -17.90
CA THR A 701 -25.96 39.28 -17.21
C THR A 701 -24.49 39.09 -17.55
N ALA A 702 -24.02 37.82 -17.67
CA ALA A 702 -22.65 37.49 -18.06
C ALA A 702 -22.31 38.14 -19.43
N ARG A 703 -23.16 37.96 -20.44
CA ARG A 703 -22.96 38.54 -21.78
C ARG A 703 -23.03 40.05 -21.80
N GLN A 704 -23.91 40.64 -21.02
CA GLN A 704 -24.01 42.11 -20.94
C GLN A 704 -22.69 42.71 -20.39
N ALA A 705 -22.16 42.15 -19.30
CA ALA A 705 -20.89 42.58 -18.72
C ALA A 705 -19.72 42.30 -19.68
N TYR A 706 -19.73 41.17 -20.34
CA TYR A 706 -18.67 40.78 -21.30
C TYR A 706 -18.70 41.65 -22.59
N ALA A 707 -19.88 41.98 -23.09
CA ALA A 707 -20.01 42.91 -24.23
C ALA A 707 -19.44 44.29 -23.87
N ARG A 708 -19.76 44.81 -22.67
CA ARG A 708 -19.16 46.05 -22.20
C ARG A 708 -17.63 45.94 -22.01
N LEU A 709 -17.14 44.81 -21.50
CA LEU A 709 -15.70 44.55 -21.41
C LEU A 709 -15.02 44.61 -22.78
N ARG A 710 -15.65 44.08 -23.85
CA ARG A 710 -15.13 44.14 -25.23
C ARG A 710 -14.97 45.53 -25.75
N GLU A 711 -15.86 46.43 -25.35
CA GLU A 711 -15.80 47.85 -25.71
C GLU A 711 -14.66 48.57 -24.97
N VAL A 712 -14.54 48.31 -23.65
CA VAL A 712 -13.59 49.00 -22.77
C VAL A 712 -12.17 48.43 -22.87
N SER A 713 -12.04 47.12 -22.97
CA SER A 713 -10.76 46.43 -23.04
C SER A 713 -10.81 45.18 -23.94
N PRO A 714 -10.70 45.38 -25.28
CA PRO A 714 -10.74 44.26 -26.25
C PRO A 714 -9.71 43.19 -26.00
N THR A 715 -8.50 43.59 -25.59
CA THR A 715 -7.38 42.65 -25.31
C THR A 715 -7.69 41.76 -24.13
N LEU A 716 -8.23 42.30 -23.04
CA LEU A 716 -8.62 41.50 -21.88
C LEU A 716 -9.81 40.60 -22.21
N ALA A 717 -10.79 41.10 -22.94
CA ALA A 717 -11.94 40.33 -23.38
C ALA A 717 -11.53 39.11 -24.26
N ALA A 718 -10.60 39.29 -25.19
CA ALA A 718 -10.13 38.24 -26.08
C ALA A 718 -9.53 37.04 -25.30
N ARG A 719 -8.86 37.28 -24.17
CA ARG A 719 -8.32 36.20 -23.31
C ARG A 719 -9.41 35.34 -22.69
N PHE A 720 -10.61 35.88 -22.47
CA PHE A 720 -11.74 35.19 -21.82
C PHE A 720 -12.91 34.96 -22.81
N ALA A 721 -12.59 34.65 -24.06
CA ALA A 721 -13.59 34.46 -25.13
C ALA A 721 -14.60 33.34 -24.86
N TYR A 722 -14.30 32.39 -23.98
CA TYR A 722 -15.24 31.35 -23.56
C TYR A 722 -16.53 31.90 -22.91
N LEU A 723 -16.51 33.15 -22.42
CA LEU A 723 -17.68 33.80 -21.81
C LEU A 723 -18.82 34.08 -22.82
N ASP A 724 -18.57 34.00 -24.12
CA ASP A 724 -19.58 34.01 -25.17
C ASP A 724 -20.28 32.64 -25.32
N LEU A 725 -19.69 31.56 -24.86
CA LEU A 725 -20.19 30.19 -24.95
C LEU A 725 -21.09 29.84 -23.75
N ARG A 726 -21.73 28.66 -23.74
CA ARG A 726 -22.61 28.20 -22.67
C ARG A 726 -22.36 26.72 -22.32
N GLY A 727 -22.72 26.37 -21.08
CA GLY A 727 -22.72 24.98 -20.60
C GLY A 727 -21.36 24.27 -20.79
N GLU A 728 -21.39 23.02 -21.20
CA GLU A 728 -20.20 22.20 -21.36
C GLU A 728 -19.19 22.73 -22.39
N GLU A 729 -19.66 23.41 -23.43
CA GLU A 729 -18.78 24.00 -24.45
C GLU A 729 -17.92 25.12 -23.85
N ALA A 730 -18.50 25.97 -23.04
CA ALA A 730 -17.79 27.02 -22.32
C ALA A 730 -16.81 26.44 -21.30
N SER A 731 -17.23 25.40 -20.55
CA SER A 731 -16.39 24.74 -19.56
C SER A 731 -15.16 24.10 -20.22
N ARG A 732 -15.35 23.37 -21.34
CA ARG A 732 -14.24 22.78 -22.12
C ARG A 732 -13.31 23.84 -22.71
N ALA A 733 -13.86 24.96 -23.21
CA ALA A 733 -13.06 26.05 -23.74
C ALA A 733 -12.25 26.76 -22.65
N ALA A 734 -12.83 26.98 -21.47
CA ALA A 734 -12.15 27.57 -20.32
C ALA A 734 -11.03 26.65 -19.80
N GLU A 735 -11.28 25.34 -19.76
CA GLU A 735 -10.31 24.33 -19.34
C GLU A 735 -9.15 24.20 -20.33
N ALA A 736 -9.43 24.11 -21.63
CA ALA A 736 -8.43 24.06 -22.69
C ALA A 736 -7.55 25.31 -22.73
N ALA A 737 -8.10 26.47 -22.33
CA ALA A 737 -7.35 27.73 -22.23
C ALA A 737 -6.65 27.89 -20.85
N GLY A 738 -6.82 26.95 -19.91
CA GLY A 738 -6.26 27.05 -18.55
C GLY A 738 -6.85 28.19 -17.72
N LEU A 739 -8.06 28.65 -18.02
CA LEU A 739 -8.67 29.86 -17.43
C LEU A 739 -9.74 29.57 -16.34
N LYS A 740 -10.11 28.31 -16.14
CA LYS A 740 -11.22 27.93 -15.25
C LYS A 740 -11.04 28.43 -13.81
N GLU A 741 -9.80 28.37 -13.30
CA GLU A 741 -9.46 28.76 -11.92
C GLU A 741 -8.59 30.04 -11.85
N VAL A 742 -8.19 30.60 -12.99
CA VAL A 742 -7.33 31.79 -13.03
C VAL A 742 -8.13 33.02 -12.66
N VAL A 743 -7.70 33.76 -11.64
CA VAL A 743 -8.21 35.09 -11.31
C VAL A 743 -7.19 36.17 -11.62
N VAL A 744 -7.68 37.37 -11.91
CA VAL A 744 -6.82 38.55 -12.15
C VAL A 744 -6.72 39.34 -10.86
N TRP A 745 -5.60 39.25 -10.16
CA TRP A 745 -5.32 40.07 -8.99
C TRP A 745 -5.05 41.50 -9.37
N THR A 746 -5.77 42.42 -8.72
CA THR A 746 -5.72 43.85 -9.01
C THR A 746 -4.87 44.55 -7.96
N GLU A 747 -3.74 45.14 -8.36
CA GLU A 747 -2.82 45.85 -7.46
C GLU A 747 -3.23 47.35 -7.32
N GLU A 748 -3.68 47.96 -8.43
CA GLU A 748 -4.05 49.38 -8.54
C GLU A 748 -5.39 49.57 -9.25
#